data_c3091bed0cb4da8fa9f1c62d3c91b119
#
_entry.id   c3091bed0cb4da8fa9f1c62d3c91b119
#
_cell.length_a   1.000
_cell.length_b   1.000
_cell.length_c   1.000
_cell.angle_alpha   90.00
_cell.angle_beta   90.00
_cell.angle_gamma   90.00
#
_symmetry.space_group_name_H-M   'P 1'
#
loop_
_entity.id
_entity.type
_entity.pdbx_description
1 polymer ?
#
loop_
_entity_poly.entity_id
_entity_poly.type
_entity_poly.pdbx_seq_one_letter_code
_entity_poly.pdbx_strand_id
1 'polypeptide(L)'
;MSNKRRQNNSKFSANEKNFYRDLRNATNLNGSEDTYPSKESTEMYWSDLWSNEVTHNNGAKWINDEKLIYQEIEEMSRDCITCEQVKHIISKTHNWKSPGIDKVQNFWFKRFPAVHQKLTDLINDCIQNPSNFPQIFTKGVTYLVPKNKGFEGNPGNGRPITCLPTIYKILTACLNYLINGHLVNHNIICEEQKGCNKHTKGCKEQLTIDQIILEQAVSHSRNLNLCYIDYQKAFDSVPHSWLIEVLKIYKINQTIIRFLEHNMKHWRTSINVVKETETIQTSDIHIRRGIFQGDCLSALWFCIALNPLSNLLRNTKKGYKIKGSSNTEVLSHLLYMDDLKIYSSTQQGLEHLIRTVSMFRKDITMAFGLDKCKRIHIFKGKIARAEAENEETQIISQMEEGDVYKCLGIAQSRRINSKMVKNNLTREFKGRMHKIAKSNLNGSNLIKAINTYVVPILMYSFGIIKWTVTEIQGLQRMIRTMLTAYKLHHPKSCCERMITPRSEGGKGLVDLQTLHDNQIESLRKYFQIKGERSRLIKVILEADIKLTPLNLSGRFERHAEDRRTREQKWSIKPIHGRFYRSINADNVDKVMSNKWLINGNLYAETEAFMIAIQDQVIPTKNYRKIVLKDPSMVSDTCRRCLSITETIDHIISGCTSLAQNEYTRRHNNVVKILHKNLLLRHNFKTDKLPYYKYDPQPAAENENVKIYYDRTIHTDNTRSHNRPDITIINKRERSGFFIDVAIPATRNISRAYVEKMNKYSDLAVEIKRNWKLKEIKIIPIIISAEGIIDKQLQNNISIIGLQKNIINPIQKSVILDTCHIARNFLN
;
A
#
# COMPACT_ATOMS: atom_id res chain seq x y z
N MET A 1 -15.00 25.17 0.47
CA MET A 1 -14.02 24.22 -0.12
C MET A 1 -12.77 23.99 0.75
N SER A 2 -12.18 24.98 1.38
CA SER A 2 -10.95 24.85 2.20
C SER A 2 -11.09 23.85 3.36
N ASN A 3 -12.19 23.88 4.12
CA ASN A 3 -12.41 22.97 5.26
C ASN A 3 -12.53 21.51 4.83
N LYS A 4 -13.27 21.20 3.75
CA LYS A 4 -13.42 19.83 3.23
C LYS A 4 -12.08 19.25 2.78
N ARG A 5 -11.22 20.06 2.12
CA ARG A 5 -9.87 19.66 1.72
C ARG A 5 -9.00 19.36 2.94
N ARG A 6 -9.03 20.19 3.97
CA ARG A 6 -8.27 19.98 5.21
C ARG A 6 -8.72 18.70 5.92
N GLN A 7 -10.03 18.50 6.06
CA GLN A 7 -10.60 17.29 6.64
C GLN A 7 -10.20 16.02 5.89
N ASN A 8 -10.30 15.99 4.55
CA ASN A 8 -9.93 14.83 3.75
C ASN A 8 -8.45 14.49 3.89
N ASN A 9 -7.56 15.50 3.88
CA ASN A 9 -6.13 15.28 4.07
C ASN A 9 -5.81 14.80 5.49
N SER A 10 -6.48 15.34 6.51
CA SER A 10 -6.34 14.87 7.89
C SER A 10 -6.82 13.43 8.05
N LYS A 11 -7.99 13.08 7.54
CA LYS A 11 -8.52 11.70 7.52
C LYS A 11 -7.57 10.74 6.81
N PHE A 12 -7.06 11.13 5.64
CA PHE A 12 -6.10 10.34 4.89
C PHE A 12 -4.82 10.08 5.69
N SER A 13 -4.24 11.13 6.28
CA SER A 13 -3.00 11.02 7.07
C SER A 13 -3.19 10.24 8.37
N ALA A 14 -4.37 10.31 8.98
CA ALA A 14 -4.68 9.57 10.21
C ALA A 14 -4.92 8.07 9.93
N ASN A 15 -5.68 7.73 8.90
CA ASN A 15 -5.98 6.35 8.55
C ASN A 15 -6.39 6.18 7.08
N GLU A 16 -5.43 5.82 6.22
CA GLU A 16 -5.65 5.60 4.80
C GLU A 16 -6.71 4.52 4.50
N LYS A 17 -6.72 3.44 5.29
CA LYS A 17 -7.67 2.32 5.10
C LYS A 17 -9.11 2.77 5.27
N ASN A 18 -9.39 3.56 6.31
CA ASN A 18 -10.72 4.13 6.55
C ASN A 18 -11.09 5.11 5.44
N PHE A 19 -10.16 5.98 5.03
CA PHE A 19 -10.38 6.90 3.93
C PHE A 19 -10.79 6.17 2.63
N TYR A 20 -10.13 5.07 2.27
CA TYR A 20 -10.49 4.28 1.09
C TYR A 20 -11.82 3.54 1.24
N ARG A 21 -12.17 3.12 2.46
CA ARG A 21 -13.48 2.53 2.75
C ARG A 21 -14.61 3.54 2.51
N ASP A 22 -14.45 4.77 3.03
CA ASP A 22 -15.43 5.85 2.86
C ASP A 22 -15.60 6.19 1.37
N LEU A 23 -14.50 6.22 0.58
CA LEU A 23 -14.56 6.41 -0.86
C LEU A 23 -15.29 5.29 -1.62
N ARG A 24 -15.28 4.07 -1.12
CA ARG A 24 -16.02 2.94 -1.70
C ARG A 24 -17.51 3.05 -1.42
N ASN A 25 -17.86 3.32 -0.17
CA ASN A 25 -19.25 3.38 0.30
C ASN A 25 -20.02 4.56 -0.31
N ALA A 26 -19.38 5.69 -0.55
CA ALA A 26 -20.01 6.86 -1.17
C ALA A 26 -20.61 6.62 -2.59
N THR A 27 -20.35 5.47 -3.21
CA THR A 27 -20.89 5.10 -4.52
C THR A 27 -22.01 4.07 -4.45
N ASN A 28 -22.25 3.44 -3.32
CA ASN A 28 -23.27 2.42 -3.16
C ASN A 28 -24.64 3.00 -2.71
N LEU A 29 -24.77 4.33 -2.64
CA LEU A 29 -26.01 5.02 -2.28
C LEU A 29 -27.16 4.86 -3.31
N ASN A 30 -26.91 4.22 -4.45
CA ASN A 30 -27.93 3.93 -5.48
C ASN A 30 -28.25 2.43 -5.61
N GLY A 31 -27.84 1.58 -4.65
CA GLY A 31 -28.19 0.17 -4.64
C GLY A 31 -29.50 -0.06 -3.87
N SER A 32 -30.29 -1.05 -4.29
CA SER A 32 -31.44 -1.58 -3.57
C SER A 32 -31.15 -1.67 -2.07
N GLU A 33 -32.09 -1.28 -1.23
CA GLU A 33 -31.97 -1.45 0.23
C GLU A 33 -31.66 -2.91 0.53
N ASP A 34 -30.46 -3.16 1.12
CA ASP A 34 -30.07 -4.51 1.54
C ASP A 34 -31.00 -4.92 2.70
N THR A 35 -31.72 -6.02 2.51
CA THR A 35 -32.61 -6.55 3.55
C THR A 35 -31.73 -7.27 4.58
N TYR A 36 -31.57 -6.67 5.76
CA TYR A 36 -30.81 -7.25 6.85
C TYR A 36 -31.57 -8.41 7.51
N PRO A 37 -30.89 -9.47 7.94
CA PRO A 37 -31.52 -10.55 8.67
C PRO A 37 -31.98 -10.09 10.07
N SER A 38 -33.08 -10.66 10.57
CA SER A 38 -33.54 -10.43 11.94
C SER A 38 -32.61 -11.06 12.98
N LYS A 39 -32.78 -10.68 14.25
CA LYS A 39 -32.06 -11.30 15.37
C LYS A 39 -32.36 -12.80 15.44
N GLU A 40 -33.65 -13.14 15.37
CA GLU A 40 -34.15 -14.52 15.51
C GLU A 40 -33.66 -15.40 14.38
N SER A 41 -33.75 -14.94 13.13
CA SER A 41 -33.26 -15.69 11.98
C SER A 41 -31.73 -15.87 12.02
N THR A 42 -30.99 -14.87 12.52
CA THR A 42 -29.53 -14.94 12.67
C THR A 42 -29.14 -15.93 13.74
N GLU A 43 -29.79 -15.86 14.90
CA GLU A 43 -29.53 -16.76 16.03
C GLU A 43 -29.88 -18.21 15.69
N MET A 44 -31.04 -18.45 15.08
CA MET A 44 -31.47 -19.77 14.64
C MET A 44 -30.49 -20.38 13.64
N TYR A 45 -30.13 -19.67 12.57
CA TYR A 45 -29.25 -20.18 11.53
C TYR A 45 -27.86 -20.56 12.05
N TRP A 46 -27.23 -19.68 12.85
CA TRP A 46 -25.88 -19.93 13.32
C TRP A 46 -25.84 -20.89 14.51
N SER A 47 -26.88 -20.94 15.36
CA SER A 47 -27.01 -21.97 16.39
C SER A 47 -27.17 -23.37 15.79
N ASP A 48 -27.98 -23.50 14.75
CA ASP A 48 -28.14 -24.80 14.06
C ASP A 48 -26.80 -25.25 13.46
N LEU A 49 -26.03 -24.34 12.86
CA LEU A 49 -24.74 -24.69 12.27
C LEU A 49 -23.65 -25.00 13.33
N TRP A 50 -23.54 -24.20 14.41
CA TRP A 50 -22.40 -24.27 15.31
C TRP A 50 -22.63 -25.08 16.58
N SER A 51 -23.87 -25.12 17.10
CA SER A 51 -24.15 -25.76 18.38
C SER A 51 -24.42 -27.27 18.26
N ASN A 52 -24.69 -27.74 17.04
CA ASN A 52 -24.86 -29.16 16.77
C ASN A 52 -23.49 -29.86 16.70
N GLU A 53 -23.17 -30.65 17.69
CA GLU A 53 -21.94 -31.41 17.70
C GLU A 53 -22.02 -32.55 16.69
N VAL A 54 -20.96 -32.66 15.88
CA VAL A 54 -20.80 -33.78 14.94
C VAL A 54 -19.42 -34.38 15.11
N THR A 55 -19.33 -35.69 14.94
CA THR A 55 -18.08 -36.45 15.04
C THR A 55 -17.66 -36.97 13.67
N HIS A 56 -16.37 -37.03 13.43
CA HIS A 56 -15.83 -37.66 12.23
C HIS A 56 -15.95 -39.20 12.33
N ASN A 57 -15.84 -39.87 11.19
CA ASN A 57 -15.84 -41.33 11.12
C ASN A 57 -14.48 -41.89 11.58
N ASN A 58 -14.39 -42.29 12.88
CA ASN A 58 -13.18 -42.87 13.44
C ASN A 58 -12.79 -44.24 12.80
N GLY A 59 -13.72 -44.93 12.14
CA GLY A 59 -13.50 -46.21 11.46
C GLY A 59 -12.98 -46.08 10.02
N ALA A 60 -12.74 -44.88 9.52
CA ALA A 60 -12.26 -44.68 8.17
C ALA A 60 -10.84 -45.24 7.98
N LYS A 61 -10.66 -46.18 7.05
CA LYS A 61 -9.39 -46.88 6.80
C LYS A 61 -8.23 -45.91 6.53
N TRP A 62 -8.49 -44.86 5.77
CA TRP A 62 -7.48 -43.88 5.39
C TRP A 62 -6.86 -43.12 6.57
N ILE A 63 -7.56 -43.08 7.75
CA ILE A 63 -7.01 -42.49 8.96
C ILE A 63 -5.84 -43.34 9.48
N ASN A 64 -5.96 -44.66 9.41
CA ASN A 64 -4.86 -45.54 9.79
C ASN A 64 -3.71 -45.46 8.78
N ASP A 65 -4.01 -45.41 7.51
CA ASP A 65 -3.00 -45.19 6.45
C ASP A 65 -2.23 -43.90 6.68
N GLU A 66 -2.91 -42.81 7.01
CA GLU A 66 -2.28 -41.50 7.34
C GLU A 66 -1.42 -41.60 8.62
N LYS A 67 -1.88 -42.32 9.67
CA LYS A 67 -1.08 -42.57 10.88
C LYS A 67 0.22 -43.32 10.56
N LEU A 68 0.18 -44.28 9.63
CA LEU A 68 1.37 -45.03 9.21
C LEU A 68 2.37 -44.12 8.46
N ILE A 69 1.93 -43.21 7.64
CA ILE A 69 2.82 -42.28 6.94
C ILE A 69 3.69 -41.48 7.92
N TYR A 70 3.12 -41.09 9.05
CA TYR A 70 3.78 -40.23 10.06
C TYR A 70 4.17 -40.96 11.35
N GLN A 71 4.18 -42.30 11.36
CA GLN A 71 4.50 -43.02 12.57
C GLN A 71 5.93 -42.83 13.09
N GLU A 72 6.89 -42.61 12.16
CA GLU A 72 8.32 -42.48 12.45
C GLU A 72 8.77 -41.06 12.76
N ILE A 73 7.91 -40.07 12.59
CA ILE A 73 8.29 -38.71 12.97
C ILE A 73 8.34 -38.56 14.49
N GLU A 74 9.30 -37.79 14.96
CA GLU A 74 9.42 -37.46 16.38
C GLU A 74 8.22 -36.63 16.86
N GLU A 75 7.80 -36.90 18.10
CA GLU A 75 6.78 -36.09 18.75
C GLU A 75 7.31 -34.65 18.93
N MET A 76 6.43 -33.68 18.72
CA MET A 76 6.75 -32.27 18.92
C MET A 76 7.32 -32.04 20.33
N SER A 77 8.49 -31.38 20.40
CA SER A 77 9.14 -31.10 21.69
C SER A 77 8.22 -30.34 22.66
N ARG A 78 8.44 -30.56 23.94
CA ARG A 78 7.70 -29.91 25.03
C ARG A 78 8.31 -28.59 25.44
N ASP A 79 8.65 -27.78 24.45
CA ASP A 79 9.29 -26.48 24.71
C ASP A 79 8.29 -25.48 25.30
N CYS A 80 8.68 -24.81 26.38
CA CYS A 80 7.93 -23.68 26.92
C CYS A 80 8.03 -22.49 25.96
N ILE A 81 6.94 -21.74 25.85
CA ILE A 81 6.95 -20.46 25.13
C ILE A 81 7.87 -19.50 25.87
N THR A 82 8.81 -18.88 25.13
CA THR A 82 9.77 -17.91 25.70
C THR A 82 9.21 -16.49 25.65
N CYS A 83 9.70 -15.65 26.58
CA CYS A 83 9.35 -14.23 26.60
C CYS A 83 9.73 -13.52 25.29
N GLU A 84 10.83 -13.94 24.64
CA GLU A 84 11.24 -13.37 23.34
C GLU A 84 10.28 -13.74 22.22
N GLN A 85 9.71 -14.95 22.23
CA GLN A 85 8.67 -15.32 21.26
C GLN A 85 7.39 -14.50 21.46
N VAL A 86 6.96 -14.27 22.70
CA VAL A 86 5.82 -13.42 23.04
C VAL A 86 6.07 -11.97 22.58
N LYS A 87 7.24 -11.39 22.90
CA LYS A 87 7.64 -10.05 22.43
C LYS A 87 7.60 -9.96 20.91
N HIS A 88 8.14 -10.94 20.21
CA HIS A 88 8.16 -10.98 18.76
C HIS A 88 6.73 -10.98 18.16
N ILE A 89 5.83 -11.78 18.69
CA ILE A 89 4.42 -11.86 18.27
C ILE A 89 3.71 -10.53 18.52
N ILE A 90 3.85 -9.96 19.72
CA ILE A 90 3.27 -8.67 20.08
C ILE A 90 3.78 -7.58 19.12
N SER A 91 5.08 -7.57 18.81
CA SER A 91 5.68 -6.57 17.90
C SER A 91 5.09 -6.61 16.50
N LYS A 92 4.79 -7.77 15.95
CA LYS A 92 4.23 -7.97 14.61
C LYS A 92 2.73 -7.70 14.51
N THR A 93 1.99 -7.78 15.61
CA THR A 93 0.55 -7.55 15.60
C THR A 93 0.24 -6.06 15.49
N HIS A 94 -0.74 -5.67 14.68
CA HIS A 94 -1.16 -4.27 14.55
C HIS A 94 -1.74 -3.72 15.86
N ASN A 95 -1.40 -2.45 16.18
CA ASN A 95 -1.80 -1.79 17.44
C ASN A 95 -3.32 -1.77 17.65
N TRP A 96 -4.06 -1.41 16.60
CA TRP A 96 -5.49 -1.08 16.65
C TRP A 96 -6.36 -2.12 15.93
N LYS A 97 -5.99 -3.40 16.00
CA LYS A 97 -6.93 -4.47 15.62
C LYS A 97 -8.10 -4.49 16.58
N SER A 98 -9.29 -4.84 16.07
CA SER A 98 -10.49 -4.98 16.90
C SER A 98 -10.23 -5.94 18.06
N PRO A 99 -10.42 -5.50 19.31
CA PRO A 99 -10.29 -6.36 20.48
C PRO A 99 -11.49 -7.28 20.59
N GLY A 100 -11.44 -8.24 21.49
CA GLY A 100 -12.57 -9.06 21.91
C GLY A 100 -13.44 -8.34 22.94
N ILE A 101 -14.13 -9.15 23.75
CA ILE A 101 -15.02 -8.69 24.82
C ILE A 101 -14.28 -7.86 25.88
N ASP A 102 -12.99 -8.12 26.08
CA ASP A 102 -12.10 -7.41 27.01
C ASP A 102 -11.80 -5.96 26.59
N LYS A 103 -12.07 -5.58 25.34
CA LYS A 103 -11.78 -4.29 24.74
C LYS A 103 -10.30 -3.88 24.80
N VAL A 104 -9.38 -4.79 25.17
CA VAL A 104 -7.93 -4.53 25.27
C VAL A 104 -7.28 -4.66 23.91
N GLN A 105 -6.62 -3.60 23.46
CA GLN A 105 -5.93 -3.57 22.17
C GLN A 105 -4.45 -3.92 22.30
N ASN A 106 -3.85 -4.44 21.24
CA ASN A 106 -2.42 -4.81 21.22
C ASN A 106 -1.47 -3.63 21.47
N PHE A 107 -1.94 -2.40 21.25
CA PHE A 107 -1.20 -1.17 21.57
C PHE A 107 -0.67 -1.18 23.01
N TRP A 108 -1.48 -1.61 23.97
CA TRP A 108 -1.12 -1.62 25.38
C TRP A 108 -0.02 -2.65 25.67
N PHE A 109 -0.11 -3.85 25.11
CA PHE A 109 0.95 -4.86 25.25
C PHE A 109 2.30 -4.40 24.68
N LYS A 110 2.28 -3.64 23.57
CA LYS A 110 3.51 -3.03 23.01
C LYS A 110 4.09 -1.94 23.89
N ARG A 111 3.25 -1.17 24.59
CA ARG A 111 3.69 -0.01 25.41
C ARG A 111 4.08 -0.38 26.84
N PHE A 112 3.66 -1.54 27.32
CA PHE A 112 4.00 -2.04 28.65
C PHE A 112 4.84 -3.32 28.61
N PRO A 113 6.13 -3.27 28.22
CA PRO A 113 6.99 -4.46 28.14
C PRO A 113 7.14 -5.19 29.48
N ALA A 114 6.96 -4.51 30.60
CA ALA A 114 7.04 -5.11 31.94
C ALA A 114 6.03 -6.25 32.17
N VAL A 115 4.93 -6.29 31.41
CA VAL A 115 3.94 -7.37 31.52
C VAL A 115 4.30 -8.61 30.71
N HIS A 116 5.29 -8.57 29.82
CA HIS A 116 5.57 -9.65 28.89
C HIS A 116 6.01 -10.93 29.60
N GLN A 117 6.83 -10.84 30.63
CA GLN A 117 7.27 -12.01 31.39
C GLN A 117 6.07 -12.66 32.09
N LYS A 118 5.27 -11.89 32.85
CA LYS A 118 4.07 -12.39 33.51
C LYS A 118 3.08 -13.01 32.53
N LEU A 119 2.91 -12.39 31.34
CA LEU A 119 2.05 -12.95 30.29
C LEU A 119 2.61 -14.29 29.76
N THR A 120 3.92 -14.40 29.64
CA THR A 120 4.59 -15.64 29.20
C THR A 120 4.37 -16.75 30.23
N ASP A 121 4.57 -16.43 31.49
CA ASP A 121 4.40 -17.39 32.61
C ASP A 121 2.94 -17.86 32.69
N LEU A 122 1.96 -16.93 32.58
CA LEU A 122 0.55 -17.24 32.52
C LEU A 122 0.19 -18.15 31.33
N ILE A 123 0.71 -17.85 30.14
CA ILE A 123 0.46 -18.65 28.93
C ILE A 123 0.99 -20.06 29.13
N ASN A 124 2.20 -20.23 29.64
CA ASN A 124 2.78 -21.54 29.89
C ASN A 124 2.02 -22.30 30.97
N ASP A 125 1.64 -21.68 32.07
CA ASP A 125 0.80 -22.30 33.11
C ASP A 125 -0.55 -22.77 32.54
N CYS A 126 -1.23 -21.92 31.76
CA CYS A 126 -2.51 -22.27 31.15
C CYS A 126 -2.39 -23.43 30.15
N ILE A 127 -1.28 -23.56 29.43
CA ILE A 127 -1.04 -24.69 28.51
C ILE A 127 -0.82 -25.96 29.32
N GLN A 128 -0.11 -25.91 30.44
CA GLN A 128 0.10 -27.06 31.34
C GLN A 128 -1.19 -27.46 32.06
N ASN A 129 -1.91 -26.50 32.59
CA ASN A 129 -3.12 -26.63 33.39
C ASN A 129 -4.30 -25.90 32.71
N PRO A 130 -4.95 -26.49 31.70
CA PRO A 130 -5.99 -25.83 30.91
C PRO A 130 -7.14 -25.23 31.71
N SER A 131 -7.46 -25.78 32.88
CA SER A 131 -8.48 -25.26 33.79
C SER A 131 -8.15 -23.85 34.35
N ASN A 132 -6.87 -23.49 34.40
CA ASN A 132 -6.44 -22.17 34.85
C ASN A 132 -6.74 -21.06 33.82
N PHE A 133 -7.07 -21.45 32.59
CA PHE A 133 -7.40 -20.46 31.56
C PHE A 133 -8.81 -19.90 31.75
N PRO A 134 -8.98 -18.60 32.00
CA PRO A 134 -10.31 -18.02 32.24
C PRO A 134 -11.23 -18.16 31.03
N GLN A 135 -12.39 -18.81 31.24
CA GLN A 135 -13.36 -19.06 30.17
C GLN A 135 -13.82 -17.81 29.41
N ILE A 136 -13.78 -16.62 30.04
CA ILE A 136 -14.11 -15.36 29.38
C ILE A 136 -13.20 -15.07 28.18
N PHE A 137 -11.96 -15.56 28.16
CA PHE A 137 -11.05 -15.37 27.04
C PHE A 137 -11.37 -16.27 25.85
N THR A 138 -12.15 -17.32 26.00
CA THR A 138 -12.64 -18.16 24.90
C THR A 138 -13.91 -17.61 24.24
N LYS A 139 -14.50 -16.53 24.81
CA LYS A 139 -15.69 -15.90 24.26
C LYS A 139 -15.33 -14.87 23.17
N GLY A 140 -15.86 -15.08 21.97
CA GLY A 140 -15.72 -14.17 20.83
C GLY A 140 -16.88 -13.19 20.72
N VAL A 141 -16.64 -12.12 19.97
CA VAL A 141 -17.68 -11.24 19.43
C VAL A 141 -17.60 -11.30 17.91
N THR A 142 -18.60 -11.90 17.29
CA THR A 142 -18.63 -12.12 15.84
C THR A 142 -19.37 -11.01 15.13
N TYR A 143 -18.74 -10.37 14.17
CA TYR A 143 -19.37 -9.42 13.25
C TYR A 143 -19.72 -10.13 11.95
N LEU A 144 -21.01 -10.13 11.61
CA LEU A 144 -21.45 -10.68 10.35
C LEU A 144 -21.26 -9.66 9.24
N VAL A 145 -20.35 -9.97 8.31
CA VAL A 145 -20.00 -9.08 7.18
C VAL A 145 -20.67 -9.58 5.91
N PRO A 146 -21.53 -8.77 5.23
CA PRO A 146 -22.22 -9.23 4.04
C PRO A 146 -21.26 -9.60 2.92
N LYS A 147 -21.62 -10.62 2.13
CA LYS A 147 -20.94 -10.97 0.88
C LYS A 147 -21.28 -9.94 -0.20
N ASN A 148 -20.69 -10.08 -1.40
CA ASN A 148 -20.80 -9.10 -2.50
C ASN A 148 -22.23 -8.67 -2.90
N LYS A 149 -23.24 -9.52 -2.67
CA LYS A 149 -24.65 -9.23 -2.99
C LYS A 149 -25.47 -8.68 -1.82
N GLY A 150 -24.85 -8.47 -0.66
CA GLY A 150 -25.56 -8.12 0.56
C GLY A 150 -26.02 -9.35 1.33
N PHE A 151 -26.91 -9.14 2.32
CA PHE A 151 -27.54 -10.21 3.09
C PHE A 151 -28.74 -10.82 2.36
N GLU A 152 -29.51 -10.00 1.63
CA GLU A 152 -30.76 -10.42 1.00
C GLU A 152 -31.70 -11.13 2.04
N GLY A 153 -31.73 -10.65 3.28
CA GLY A 153 -32.48 -11.25 4.40
C GLY A 153 -31.90 -12.55 4.95
N ASN A 154 -30.90 -13.15 4.33
CA ASN A 154 -30.37 -14.46 4.70
C ASN A 154 -29.05 -14.31 5.48
N PRO A 155 -28.99 -14.72 6.78
CA PRO A 155 -27.75 -14.68 7.58
C PRO A 155 -26.63 -15.55 6.98
N GLY A 156 -26.94 -16.56 6.18
CA GLY A 156 -25.98 -17.38 5.46
C GLY A 156 -25.16 -16.63 4.41
N ASN A 157 -25.64 -15.50 3.94
CA ASN A 157 -24.90 -14.61 3.05
C ASN A 157 -23.86 -13.74 3.77
N GLY A 158 -23.76 -13.84 5.08
CA GLY A 158 -22.71 -13.20 5.87
C GLY A 158 -21.45 -14.06 6.00
N ARG A 159 -20.31 -13.37 6.27
CA ARG A 159 -19.07 -13.98 6.77
C ARG A 159 -18.92 -13.67 8.23
N PRO A 160 -18.83 -14.67 9.12
CA PRO A 160 -18.69 -14.46 10.55
C PRO A 160 -17.23 -14.14 10.89
N ILE A 161 -16.93 -12.87 11.13
CA ILE A 161 -15.57 -12.44 11.55
C ILE A 161 -15.56 -12.28 13.06
N THR A 162 -14.84 -13.13 13.75
CA THR A 162 -14.81 -13.17 15.22
C THR A 162 -13.66 -12.35 15.78
N CYS A 163 -13.99 -11.44 16.68
CA CYS A 163 -13.04 -10.67 17.48
C CYS A 163 -12.86 -11.36 18.83
N LEU A 164 -11.71 -11.98 19.05
CA LEU A 164 -11.32 -12.64 20.29
C LEU A 164 -10.50 -11.70 21.19
N PRO A 165 -10.44 -11.94 22.51
CA PRO A 165 -9.56 -11.23 23.43
C PRO A 165 -8.11 -11.22 22.95
N THR A 166 -7.41 -10.12 23.18
CA THR A 166 -6.04 -9.98 22.67
C THR A 166 -5.08 -10.97 23.30
N ILE A 167 -5.26 -11.31 24.57
CA ILE A 167 -4.48 -12.35 25.25
C ILE A 167 -4.65 -13.71 24.56
N TYR A 168 -5.89 -14.11 24.24
CA TYR A 168 -6.16 -15.34 23.50
C TYR A 168 -5.47 -15.35 22.14
N LYS A 169 -5.54 -14.24 21.39
CA LYS A 169 -4.85 -14.12 20.08
C LYS A 169 -3.33 -14.17 20.19
N ILE A 170 -2.75 -13.67 21.27
CA ILE A 170 -1.29 -13.79 21.51
C ILE A 170 -0.95 -15.25 21.80
N LEU A 171 -1.71 -15.94 22.65
CA LEU A 171 -1.51 -17.35 22.97
C LEU A 171 -1.63 -18.22 21.71
N THR A 172 -2.72 -18.11 20.94
CA THR A 172 -2.92 -18.90 19.72
C THR A 172 -1.89 -18.58 18.65
N ALA A 173 -1.34 -17.35 18.62
CA ALA A 173 -0.23 -17.01 17.74
C ALA A 173 1.09 -17.67 18.18
N CYS A 174 1.31 -17.85 19.49
CA CYS A 174 2.44 -18.61 20.01
C CYS A 174 2.31 -20.10 19.63
N LEU A 175 1.13 -20.68 19.84
CA LEU A 175 0.85 -22.07 19.43
C LEU A 175 1.03 -22.26 17.92
N ASN A 176 0.53 -21.33 17.12
CA ASN A 176 0.73 -21.33 15.66
C ASN A 176 2.23 -21.33 15.31
N TYR A 177 3.03 -20.51 16.00
CA TYR A 177 4.47 -20.45 15.76
C TYR A 177 5.16 -21.79 16.05
N LEU A 178 4.85 -22.42 17.19
CA LEU A 178 5.41 -23.70 17.60
C LEU A 178 4.95 -24.84 16.66
N ILE A 179 3.64 -24.99 16.44
CA ILE A 179 3.06 -26.03 15.58
C ILE A 179 3.62 -25.89 14.15
N ASN A 180 3.63 -24.69 13.60
CA ASN A 180 4.17 -24.49 12.25
C ASN A 180 5.66 -24.83 12.16
N GLY A 181 6.44 -24.61 13.21
CA GLY A 181 7.85 -25.04 13.29
C GLY A 181 7.98 -26.55 13.12
N HIS A 182 7.21 -27.33 13.90
CA HIS A 182 7.17 -28.78 13.82
C HIS A 182 6.75 -29.27 12.42
N LEU A 183 5.65 -28.72 11.87
CA LEU A 183 5.16 -29.09 10.53
C LEU A 183 6.17 -28.85 9.42
N VAL A 184 6.93 -27.74 9.49
CA VAL A 184 7.97 -27.40 8.50
C VAL A 184 9.19 -28.31 8.65
N ASN A 185 9.64 -28.60 9.88
CA ASN A 185 10.81 -29.44 10.14
C ASN A 185 10.61 -30.87 9.63
N HIS A 186 9.39 -31.40 9.70
CA HIS A 186 9.04 -32.74 9.24
C HIS A 186 8.38 -32.78 7.85
N ASN A 187 8.29 -31.65 7.14
CA ASN A 187 7.67 -31.54 5.80
C ASN A 187 6.24 -32.11 5.73
N ILE A 188 5.43 -31.87 6.77
CA ILE A 188 4.09 -32.49 6.93
C ILE A 188 3.09 -31.90 5.92
N ILE A 189 3.06 -30.55 5.77
CA ILE A 189 2.11 -29.92 4.86
C ILE A 189 2.50 -30.19 3.41
N CYS A 190 1.58 -30.80 2.68
CA CYS A 190 1.75 -31.15 1.28
C CYS A 190 2.05 -29.94 0.42
N GLU A 191 2.90 -30.11 -0.60
CA GLU A 191 3.32 -29.03 -1.46
C GLU A 191 2.15 -28.42 -2.26
N GLU A 192 1.10 -29.18 -2.52
CA GLU A 192 -0.09 -28.73 -3.24
C GLU A 192 -0.92 -27.72 -2.44
N GLN A 193 -0.84 -27.73 -1.08
CA GLN A 193 -1.45 -26.72 -0.24
C GLN A 193 -0.63 -25.43 -0.28
N LYS A 194 -1.14 -24.40 -0.95
CA LYS A 194 -0.48 -23.10 -1.07
C LYS A 194 -0.99 -22.06 -0.06
N GLY A 195 -2.04 -22.39 0.70
CA GLY A 195 -2.54 -21.59 1.82
C GLY A 195 -1.69 -21.79 3.08
N CYS A 196 -1.58 -20.76 3.93
CA CYS A 196 -0.85 -20.78 5.22
C CYS A 196 0.60 -21.27 5.21
N ASN A 197 1.18 -21.53 4.06
CA ASN A 197 2.57 -21.95 3.92
C ASN A 197 3.48 -20.74 3.76
N LYS A 198 4.38 -20.48 4.73
CA LYS A 198 5.22 -19.28 4.79
C LYS A 198 6.20 -19.12 3.62
N HIS A 199 6.59 -20.19 2.97
CA HIS A 199 7.60 -20.18 1.91
C HIS A 199 7.01 -20.29 0.50
N THR A 200 5.73 -19.95 0.34
CA THR A 200 5.04 -19.97 -0.96
C THR A 200 4.67 -18.56 -1.44
N LYS A 201 4.44 -18.41 -2.75
CA LYS A 201 3.84 -17.21 -3.34
C LYS A 201 2.29 -17.29 -3.37
N GLY A 202 1.72 -18.26 -2.67
CA GLY A 202 0.29 -18.45 -2.49
C GLY A 202 -0.48 -18.52 -3.81
N CYS A 203 -1.52 -17.69 -3.94
CA CYS A 203 -2.37 -17.69 -5.14
C CYS A 203 -1.61 -17.52 -6.45
N LYS A 204 -0.52 -16.73 -6.49
CA LYS A 204 0.24 -16.54 -7.73
C LYS A 204 1.01 -17.80 -8.14
N GLU A 205 1.55 -18.52 -7.18
CA GLU A 205 2.21 -19.80 -7.46
C GLU A 205 1.21 -20.82 -7.98
N GLN A 206 0.07 -20.98 -7.29
CA GLN A 206 -0.99 -21.89 -7.72
C GLN A 206 -1.53 -21.55 -9.12
N LEU A 207 -1.83 -20.27 -9.37
CA LEU A 207 -2.31 -19.82 -10.67
C LEU A 207 -1.29 -20.03 -11.79
N THR A 208 0.01 -19.92 -11.50
CA THR A 208 1.07 -20.20 -12.50
C THR A 208 1.11 -21.70 -12.85
N ILE A 209 1.10 -22.57 -11.84
CA ILE A 209 1.09 -24.04 -12.05
C ILE A 209 -0.18 -24.43 -12.83
N ASP A 210 -1.34 -23.96 -12.38
CA ASP A 210 -2.62 -24.18 -13.05
C ASP A 210 -2.62 -23.72 -14.50
N GLN A 211 -2.10 -22.51 -14.76
CA GLN A 211 -2.00 -21.96 -16.12
C GLN A 211 -1.15 -22.83 -17.03
N ILE A 212 -0.03 -23.35 -16.53
CA ILE A 212 0.85 -24.24 -17.32
C ILE A 212 0.10 -25.53 -17.69
N ILE A 213 -0.68 -26.10 -16.76
CA ILE A 213 -1.51 -27.29 -17.02
C ILE A 213 -2.55 -27.01 -18.11
N LEU A 214 -3.31 -25.91 -17.97
CA LEU A 214 -4.33 -25.50 -18.92
C LEU A 214 -3.73 -25.22 -20.31
N GLU A 215 -2.62 -24.48 -20.36
CA GLU A 215 -1.95 -24.15 -21.62
C GLU A 215 -1.32 -25.36 -22.29
N GLN A 216 -0.73 -26.30 -21.51
CA GLN A 216 -0.26 -27.57 -22.09
C GLN A 216 -1.38 -28.37 -22.71
N ALA A 217 -2.53 -28.48 -22.02
CA ALA A 217 -3.67 -29.22 -22.54
C ALA A 217 -4.19 -28.63 -23.86
N VAL A 218 -4.31 -27.30 -23.91
CA VAL A 218 -4.88 -26.65 -25.11
C VAL A 218 -3.85 -26.52 -26.24
N SER A 219 -2.62 -26.06 -25.95
CA SER A 219 -1.61 -25.78 -26.96
C SER A 219 -1.00 -27.04 -27.58
N HIS A 220 -0.98 -28.16 -26.84
CA HIS A 220 -0.49 -29.45 -27.33
C HIS A 220 -1.61 -30.45 -27.62
N SER A 221 -2.86 -29.99 -27.72
CA SER A 221 -4.05 -30.82 -28.03
C SER A 221 -4.19 -32.07 -27.15
N ARG A 222 -3.93 -31.91 -25.83
CA ARG A 222 -3.98 -33.00 -24.85
C ARG A 222 -5.32 -33.07 -24.15
N ASN A 223 -5.64 -34.24 -23.63
CA ASN A 223 -6.80 -34.43 -22.78
C ASN A 223 -6.53 -33.95 -21.37
N LEU A 224 -7.46 -33.18 -20.80
CA LEU A 224 -7.45 -32.73 -19.40
C LEU A 224 -8.88 -32.75 -18.89
N ASN A 225 -9.08 -33.42 -17.78
CA ASN A 225 -10.34 -33.42 -17.05
C ASN A 225 -10.08 -32.77 -15.70
N LEU A 226 -10.85 -31.77 -15.34
CA LEU A 226 -10.68 -31.03 -14.09
C LEU A 226 -12.00 -30.73 -13.39
N CYS A 227 -11.94 -30.54 -12.09
CA CYS A 227 -13.08 -30.15 -11.29
C CYS A 227 -12.68 -29.10 -10.26
N TYR A 228 -13.49 -28.05 -10.15
CA TYR A 228 -13.46 -27.08 -9.05
C TYR A 228 -14.39 -27.55 -7.95
N ILE A 229 -13.90 -27.65 -6.73
CA ILE A 229 -14.65 -28.07 -5.55
C ILE A 229 -14.65 -26.96 -4.52
N ASP A 230 -15.83 -26.56 -4.10
CA ASP A 230 -16.09 -25.59 -3.03
C ASP A 230 -16.77 -26.33 -1.87
N TYR A 231 -16.34 -26.04 -0.62
CA TYR A 231 -17.00 -26.59 0.57
C TYR A 231 -17.99 -25.57 1.13
N GLN A 232 -19.16 -26.05 1.52
CA GLN A 232 -20.18 -25.22 2.15
C GLN A 232 -19.72 -24.81 3.55
N LYS A 233 -19.52 -23.49 3.79
CA LYS A 233 -19.11 -22.98 5.11
C LYS A 233 -17.91 -23.75 5.70
N ALA A 234 -16.87 -23.96 4.93
CA ALA A 234 -15.73 -24.81 5.26
C ALA A 234 -15.19 -24.63 6.68
N PHE A 235 -14.83 -23.39 7.07
CA PHE A 235 -14.33 -23.08 8.41
C PHE A 235 -15.37 -23.30 9.52
N ASP A 236 -16.64 -23.14 9.21
CA ASP A 236 -17.74 -23.24 10.17
C ASP A 236 -18.25 -24.67 10.34
N SER A 237 -17.80 -25.62 9.51
CA SER A 237 -18.35 -26.98 9.45
C SER A 237 -17.40 -28.10 9.84
N VAL A 238 -16.11 -27.85 10.09
CA VAL A 238 -15.15 -28.91 10.47
C VAL A 238 -15.45 -29.41 11.89
N PRO A 239 -15.60 -30.73 12.10
CA PRO A 239 -15.83 -31.29 13.43
C PRO A 239 -14.65 -31.07 14.39
N HIS A 240 -14.94 -30.77 15.64
CA HIS A 240 -13.92 -30.62 16.68
C HIS A 240 -13.16 -31.94 16.90
N SER A 241 -13.86 -33.07 16.84
CA SER A 241 -13.24 -34.41 16.95
C SER A 241 -12.17 -34.64 15.88
N TRP A 242 -12.40 -34.18 14.63
CA TRP A 242 -11.42 -34.30 13.57
C TRP A 242 -10.25 -33.32 13.75
N LEU A 243 -10.51 -32.08 14.17
CA LEU A 243 -9.47 -31.11 14.46
C LEU A 243 -8.47 -31.61 15.52
N ILE A 244 -8.95 -32.34 16.54
CA ILE A 244 -8.10 -32.92 17.57
C ILE A 244 -7.36 -34.16 17.04
N GLU A 245 -8.06 -35.05 16.33
CA GLU A 245 -7.46 -36.27 15.82
C GLU A 245 -6.29 -36.01 14.87
N VAL A 246 -6.44 -35.05 13.98
CA VAL A 246 -5.39 -34.70 13.01
C VAL A 246 -4.12 -34.14 13.69
N LEU A 247 -4.24 -33.43 14.83
CA LEU A 247 -3.08 -33.01 15.62
C LEU A 247 -2.33 -34.20 16.23
N LYS A 248 -3.07 -35.25 16.66
CA LYS A 248 -2.48 -36.51 17.17
C LYS A 248 -1.74 -37.24 16.04
N ILE A 249 -2.34 -37.33 14.85
CA ILE A 249 -1.72 -37.96 13.67
C ILE A 249 -0.36 -37.31 13.36
N TYR A 250 -0.28 -35.98 13.39
CA TYR A 250 0.95 -35.26 13.10
C TYR A 250 1.86 -35.04 14.33
N LYS A 251 1.67 -35.83 15.41
CA LYS A 251 2.53 -35.85 16.59
C LYS A 251 2.71 -34.46 17.24
N ILE A 252 1.68 -33.65 17.25
CA ILE A 252 1.68 -32.42 18.02
C ILE A 252 1.70 -32.73 19.50
N ASN A 253 2.45 -31.95 20.29
CA ASN A 253 2.62 -32.21 21.73
C ASN A 253 1.30 -32.34 22.45
N GLN A 254 1.18 -33.42 23.23
CA GLN A 254 -0.06 -33.83 23.93
C GLN A 254 -0.58 -32.74 24.90
N THR A 255 0.30 -31.94 25.49
CA THR A 255 -0.10 -30.85 26.39
C THR A 255 -0.83 -29.73 25.62
N ILE A 256 -0.37 -29.41 24.41
CA ILE A 256 -1.03 -28.44 23.52
C ILE A 256 -2.39 -28.98 23.07
N ILE A 257 -2.46 -30.27 22.70
CA ILE A 257 -3.72 -30.91 22.30
C ILE A 257 -4.74 -30.85 23.44
N ARG A 258 -4.36 -31.21 24.67
CA ARG A 258 -5.24 -31.13 25.86
C ARG A 258 -5.72 -29.68 26.11
N PHE A 259 -4.83 -28.72 25.97
CA PHE A 259 -5.20 -27.32 26.12
C PHE A 259 -6.24 -26.87 25.07
N LEU A 260 -6.03 -27.21 23.79
CA LEU A 260 -6.97 -26.88 22.72
C LEU A 260 -8.31 -27.57 22.91
N GLU A 261 -8.32 -28.87 23.21
CA GLU A 261 -9.53 -29.66 23.46
C GLU A 261 -10.35 -29.13 24.64
N HIS A 262 -9.68 -28.75 25.74
CA HIS A 262 -10.35 -28.16 26.90
C HIS A 262 -11.01 -26.81 26.53
N ASN A 263 -10.29 -25.94 25.84
CA ASN A 263 -10.81 -24.63 25.51
C ASN A 263 -11.95 -24.66 24.46
N MET A 264 -11.90 -25.58 23.50
CA MET A 264 -12.96 -25.77 22.51
C MET A 264 -14.32 -26.08 23.14
N LYS A 265 -14.37 -26.79 24.29
CA LYS A 265 -15.60 -27.03 25.01
C LYS A 265 -16.28 -25.77 25.56
N HIS A 266 -15.50 -24.70 25.72
CA HIS A 266 -15.95 -23.42 26.26
C HIS A 266 -16.13 -22.34 25.19
N TRP A 267 -15.88 -22.63 23.93
CA TRP A 267 -16.01 -21.65 22.85
C TRP A 267 -17.44 -21.15 22.69
N ARG A 268 -17.61 -19.85 22.77
CA ARG A 268 -18.90 -19.16 22.60
C ARG A 268 -18.72 -17.85 21.84
N THR A 269 -19.76 -17.41 21.18
CA THR A 269 -19.77 -16.09 20.54
C THR A 269 -21.17 -15.51 20.50
N SER A 270 -21.27 -14.17 20.60
CA SER A 270 -22.46 -13.44 20.20
C SER A 270 -22.25 -12.83 18.81
N ILE A 271 -23.31 -12.79 17.98
CA ILE A 271 -23.23 -12.27 16.61
C ILE A 271 -23.80 -10.86 16.58
N ASN A 272 -23.02 -9.94 16.00
CA ASN A 272 -23.40 -8.57 15.76
C ASN A 272 -23.63 -8.33 14.26
N VAL A 273 -24.83 -7.90 13.89
CA VAL A 273 -25.17 -7.39 12.57
C VAL A 273 -25.30 -5.87 12.67
N VAL A 274 -24.39 -5.14 12.01
CA VAL A 274 -24.37 -3.68 12.05
C VAL A 274 -25.15 -3.12 10.87
N LYS A 275 -26.25 -2.45 11.16
CA LYS A 275 -27.10 -1.73 10.19
C LYS A 275 -27.00 -0.23 10.50
N GLU A 276 -26.28 0.51 9.63
CA GLU A 276 -26.07 1.97 9.76
C GLU A 276 -25.67 2.41 11.19
N THR A 277 -26.62 2.81 12.01
CA THR A 277 -26.44 3.22 13.41
C THR A 277 -26.89 2.19 14.42
N GLU A 278 -27.66 1.17 14.01
CA GLU A 278 -28.16 0.12 14.87
C GLU A 278 -27.30 -1.14 14.80
N THR A 279 -27.16 -1.84 15.92
CA THR A 279 -26.49 -3.13 15.98
C THR A 279 -27.45 -4.17 16.56
N ILE A 280 -27.80 -5.15 15.75
CA ILE A 280 -28.57 -6.32 16.19
C ILE A 280 -27.56 -7.29 16.81
N GLN A 281 -27.79 -7.68 18.06
CA GLN A 281 -26.93 -8.63 18.78
C GLN A 281 -27.74 -9.86 19.21
N THR A 282 -27.20 -11.06 18.93
CA THR A 282 -27.76 -12.34 19.38
C THR A 282 -27.38 -12.63 20.83
N SER A 283 -28.03 -13.63 21.43
CA SER A 283 -27.52 -14.33 22.61
C SER A 283 -26.19 -15.04 22.30
N ASP A 284 -25.58 -15.60 23.36
CA ASP A 284 -24.35 -16.40 23.23
C ASP A 284 -24.66 -17.75 22.56
N ILE A 285 -23.95 -18.03 21.46
CA ILE A 285 -24.03 -19.27 20.71
C ILE A 285 -22.80 -20.12 21.05
N HIS A 286 -22.99 -21.38 21.40
CA HIS A 286 -21.92 -22.33 21.61
C HIS A 286 -21.31 -22.77 20.29
N ILE A 287 -19.97 -22.87 20.23
CA ILE A 287 -19.23 -23.34 19.05
C ILE A 287 -18.77 -24.78 19.37
N ARG A 288 -19.53 -25.78 18.96
CA ARG A 288 -19.21 -27.20 19.07
C ARG A 288 -18.72 -27.83 17.77
N ARG A 289 -18.72 -27.01 16.71
CA ARG A 289 -18.30 -27.36 15.37
C ARG A 289 -17.72 -26.12 14.68
N GLY A 290 -16.70 -26.30 13.85
CA GLY A 290 -16.02 -25.21 13.17
C GLY A 290 -14.96 -24.50 14.01
N ILE A 291 -14.33 -23.51 13.43
CA ILE A 291 -13.24 -22.74 14.01
C ILE A 291 -13.47 -21.25 13.80
N PHE A 292 -12.96 -20.42 14.71
CA PHE A 292 -13.14 -18.97 14.64
C PHE A 292 -12.48 -18.33 13.39
N GLN A 293 -13.26 -17.66 12.55
CA GLN A 293 -12.73 -16.84 11.46
C GLN A 293 -12.20 -15.52 12.06
N GLY A 294 -10.89 -15.46 12.31
CA GLY A 294 -10.22 -14.28 12.89
C GLY A 294 -9.17 -14.61 13.95
N ASP A 295 -9.07 -15.86 14.34
CA ASP A 295 -7.99 -16.36 15.19
C ASP A 295 -6.72 -16.65 14.35
N CYS A 296 -5.56 -16.55 15.01
CA CYS A 296 -4.27 -16.75 14.37
C CYS A 296 -3.98 -18.20 14.00
N LEU A 297 -4.45 -19.14 14.83
CA LEU A 297 -4.22 -20.57 14.67
C LEU A 297 -5.20 -21.20 13.65
N SER A 298 -6.43 -20.69 13.56
CA SER A 298 -7.52 -21.32 12.79
C SER A 298 -7.14 -21.64 11.34
N ALA A 299 -6.46 -20.74 10.65
CA ALA A 299 -6.11 -20.95 9.25
C ALA A 299 -5.10 -22.08 9.05
N LEU A 300 -4.08 -22.17 9.92
CA LEU A 300 -3.11 -23.27 9.89
C LEU A 300 -3.81 -24.60 10.27
N TRP A 301 -4.63 -24.58 11.30
CA TRP A 301 -5.35 -25.77 11.79
C TRP A 301 -6.30 -26.34 10.72
N PHE A 302 -6.98 -25.46 9.99
CA PHE A 302 -7.80 -25.85 8.85
C PHE A 302 -6.97 -26.49 7.73
N CYS A 303 -5.80 -25.94 7.39
CA CYS A 303 -4.89 -26.54 6.41
C CYS A 303 -4.38 -27.92 6.86
N ILE A 304 -4.10 -28.07 8.16
CA ILE A 304 -3.72 -29.38 8.77
C ILE A 304 -4.88 -30.38 8.62
N ALA A 305 -6.13 -29.95 8.88
CA ALA A 305 -7.32 -30.81 8.80
C ALA A 305 -7.59 -31.34 7.37
N LEU A 306 -7.20 -30.58 6.33
CA LEU A 306 -7.35 -31.00 4.92
C LEU A 306 -6.10 -31.67 4.35
N ASN A 307 -4.98 -31.71 5.07
CA ASN A 307 -3.73 -32.28 4.56
C ASN A 307 -3.82 -33.79 4.22
N PRO A 308 -4.53 -34.66 5.01
CA PRO A 308 -4.71 -36.07 4.64
C PRO A 308 -5.41 -36.26 3.28
N LEU A 309 -6.30 -35.36 2.89
CA LEU A 309 -6.91 -35.39 1.57
C LEU A 309 -5.85 -35.26 0.46
N SER A 310 -4.84 -34.42 0.66
CA SER A 310 -3.74 -34.28 -0.32
C SER A 310 -2.95 -35.58 -0.47
N ASN A 311 -2.66 -36.27 0.63
CA ASN A 311 -1.99 -37.58 0.58
C ASN A 311 -2.85 -38.64 -0.11
N LEU A 312 -4.15 -38.67 0.19
CA LEU A 312 -5.11 -39.58 -0.48
C LEU A 312 -5.12 -39.37 -1.99
N LEU A 313 -5.25 -38.11 -2.42
CA LEU A 313 -5.31 -37.77 -3.84
C LEU A 313 -4.00 -38.10 -4.57
N ARG A 314 -2.83 -37.87 -3.95
CA ARG A 314 -1.52 -38.28 -4.48
C ARG A 314 -1.43 -39.80 -4.68
N ASN A 315 -1.85 -40.55 -3.67
CA ASN A 315 -1.75 -42.02 -3.65
C ASN A 315 -2.57 -42.68 -4.77
N THR A 316 -3.64 -42.02 -5.28
CA THR A 316 -4.41 -42.55 -6.42
C THR A 316 -3.58 -42.65 -7.69
N LYS A 317 -2.53 -41.85 -7.88
CA LYS A 317 -1.73 -41.72 -9.11
C LYS A 317 -2.56 -41.41 -10.38
N LYS A 318 -3.80 -40.87 -10.23
CA LYS A 318 -4.75 -40.57 -11.32
C LYS A 318 -4.69 -39.13 -11.81
N GLY A 319 -3.66 -38.36 -11.45
CA GLY A 319 -3.52 -36.95 -11.79
C GLY A 319 -3.29 -36.67 -13.29
N TYR A 320 -3.17 -35.37 -13.61
CA TYR A 320 -2.70 -34.92 -14.92
C TYR A 320 -1.19 -35.05 -15.04
N LYS A 321 -0.73 -35.62 -16.15
CA LYS A 321 0.69 -35.83 -16.42
C LYS A 321 1.30 -34.59 -17.06
N ILE A 322 1.94 -33.75 -16.25
CA ILE A 322 2.69 -32.57 -16.70
C ILE A 322 3.97 -33.05 -17.39
N LYS A 323 4.24 -32.60 -18.62
CA LYS A 323 5.47 -32.96 -19.35
C LYS A 323 6.38 -31.72 -19.36
N GLY A 324 7.56 -31.84 -18.76
CA GLY A 324 8.71 -30.98 -18.98
C GLY A 324 9.48 -31.39 -20.22
N SER A 325 10.65 -30.78 -20.47
CA SER A 325 11.57 -31.17 -21.53
C SER A 325 12.25 -32.51 -21.26
N SER A 326 12.66 -32.74 -20.02
CA SER A 326 13.40 -33.93 -19.60
C SER A 326 12.66 -34.77 -18.56
N ASN A 327 11.78 -34.14 -17.81
CA ASN A 327 11.09 -34.75 -16.67
C ASN A 327 9.56 -34.73 -16.85
N THR A 328 8.90 -35.61 -16.12
CA THR A 328 7.45 -35.69 -16.05
C THR A 328 7.01 -35.78 -14.61
N GLU A 329 5.88 -35.13 -14.24
CA GLU A 329 5.27 -35.23 -12.93
C GLU A 329 3.76 -35.42 -13.04
N VAL A 330 3.17 -36.10 -12.07
CA VAL A 330 1.72 -36.33 -12.03
C VAL A 330 1.13 -35.48 -10.91
N LEU A 331 0.28 -34.51 -11.27
CA LEU A 331 -0.40 -33.65 -10.33
C LEU A 331 -1.90 -33.98 -10.28
N SER A 332 -2.38 -34.43 -9.15
CA SER A 332 -3.79 -34.75 -8.94
C SER A 332 -4.63 -33.55 -8.53
N HIS A 333 -4.06 -32.57 -7.81
CA HIS A 333 -4.80 -31.42 -7.28
C HIS A 333 -3.90 -30.23 -6.93
N LEU A 334 -4.53 -29.09 -6.73
CA LEU A 334 -3.99 -27.89 -6.08
C LEU A 334 -5.00 -27.41 -5.03
N LEU A 335 -4.50 -26.97 -3.89
CA LEU A 335 -5.30 -26.56 -2.74
C LEU A 335 -4.86 -25.16 -2.26
N TYR A 336 -5.81 -24.26 -2.03
CA TYR A 336 -5.56 -22.99 -1.39
C TYR A 336 -6.61 -22.78 -0.28
N MET A 337 -6.25 -23.10 0.95
CA MET A 337 -7.18 -23.28 2.06
C MET A 337 -8.24 -24.33 1.70
N ASP A 338 -9.47 -23.89 1.47
CA ASP A 338 -10.64 -24.67 1.08
C ASP A 338 -10.88 -24.75 -0.44
N ASP A 339 -10.29 -23.84 -1.22
CA ASP A 339 -10.40 -23.84 -2.68
C ASP A 339 -9.59 -25.03 -3.26
N LEU A 340 -10.28 -26.11 -3.62
CA LEU A 340 -9.70 -27.32 -4.20
C LEU A 340 -9.95 -27.38 -5.70
N LYS A 341 -8.89 -27.63 -6.47
CA LYS A 341 -8.98 -27.91 -7.90
C LYS A 341 -8.27 -29.24 -8.19
N ILE A 342 -8.98 -30.20 -8.75
CA ILE A 342 -8.45 -31.52 -9.09
C ILE A 342 -8.27 -31.65 -10.60
N TYR A 343 -7.28 -32.46 -11.00
CA TYR A 343 -6.87 -32.65 -12.39
C TYR A 343 -6.66 -34.13 -12.70
N SER A 344 -7.06 -34.57 -13.91
CA SER A 344 -6.73 -35.89 -14.41
C SER A 344 -6.53 -35.88 -15.92
N SER A 345 -5.73 -36.79 -16.43
CA SER A 345 -5.54 -36.99 -17.87
C SER A 345 -6.72 -37.76 -18.50
N THR A 346 -7.53 -38.47 -17.70
CA THR A 346 -8.67 -39.29 -18.16
C THR A 346 -9.94 -38.96 -17.39
N GLN A 347 -11.11 -39.18 -18.00
CA GLN A 347 -12.39 -38.99 -17.35
C GLN A 347 -12.54 -39.92 -16.12
N GLN A 348 -12.29 -41.21 -16.29
CA GLN A 348 -12.35 -42.21 -15.21
C GLN A 348 -11.42 -41.84 -14.04
N GLY A 349 -10.24 -41.27 -14.36
CA GLY A 349 -9.32 -40.77 -13.35
C GLY A 349 -9.91 -39.57 -12.57
N LEU A 350 -10.58 -38.62 -13.24
CA LEU A 350 -11.27 -37.52 -12.57
C LEU A 350 -12.39 -38.02 -11.67
N GLU A 351 -13.21 -38.96 -12.14
CA GLU A 351 -14.30 -39.55 -11.37
C GLU A 351 -13.80 -40.31 -10.13
N HIS A 352 -12.66 -40.99 -10.25
CA HIS A 352 -12.02 -41.60 -9.09
C HIS A 352 -11.54 -40.57 -8.05
N LEU A 353 -10.94 -39.48 -8.53
CA LEU A 353 -10.53 -38.38 -7.63
C LEU A 353 -11.75 -37.71 -6.95
N ILE A 354 -12.86 -37.47 -7.69
CA ILE A 354 -14.11 -36.94 -7.09
C ILE A 354 -14.66 -37.89 -6.03
N ARG A 355 -14.68 -39.18 -6.29
CA ARG A 355 -15.09 -40.20 -5.30
C ARG A 355 -14.20 -40.18 -4.03
N THR A 356 -12.89 -40.03 -4.19
CA THR A 356 -11.94 -39.91 -3.06
C THR A 356 -12.25 -38.67 -2.23
N VAL A 357 -12.48 -37.51 -2.86
CA VAL A 357 -12.87 -36.27 -2.16
C VAL A 357 -14.23 -36.46 -1.48
N SER A 358 -15.20 -37.11 -2.16
CA SER A 358 -16.53 -37.35 -1.60
C SER A 358 -16.50 -38.28 -0.40
N MET A 359 -15.69 -39.34 -0.42
CA MET A 359 -15.44 -40.21 0.71
C MET A 359 -14.85 -39.43 1.88
N PHE A 360 -13.75 -38.73 1.68
CA PHE A 360 -13.10 -37.93 2.71
C PHE A 360 -14.04 -36.92 3.36
N ARG A 361 -14.80 -36.14 2.55
CA ARG A 361 -15.75 -35.14 3.11
C ARG A 361 -16.88 -35.79 3.93
N LYS A 362 -17.37 -36.97 3.51
CA LYS A 362 -18.39 -37.72 4.27
C LYS A 362 -17.84 -38.15 5.64
N ASP A 363 -16.61 -38.67 5.67
CA ASP A 363 -15.95 -39.15 6.89
C ASP A 363 -15.66 -38.00 7.87
N ILE A 364 -15.30 -36.79 7.36
CA ILE A 364 -15.13 -35.59 8.20
C ILE A 364 -16.39 -34.72 8.28
N THR A 365 -17.56 -35.21 7.86
CA THR A 365 -18.88 -34.56 7.94
C THR A 365 -18.94 -33.14 7.37
N MET A 366 -18.20 -32.87 6.29
CA MET A 366 -18.28 -31.62 5.52
C MET A 366 -19.18 -31.78 4.30
N ALA A 367 -19.77 -30.68 3.80
CA ALA A 367 -20.65 -30.69 2.64
C ALA A 367 -20.05 -29.89 1.47
N PHE A 368 -20.36 -30.30 0.22
CA PHE A 368 -20.04 -29.53 -0.97
C PHE A 368 -20.94 -28.32 -1.12
N GLY A 369 -20.42 -27.21 -1.58
CA GLY A 369 -21.14 -26.07 -2.12
C GLY A 369 -21.48 -26.30 -3.60
N LEU A 370 -22.43 -27.19 -3.87
CA LEU A 370 -22.70 -27.70 -5.21
C LEU A 370 -22.99 -26.61 -6.26
N ASP A 371 -23.57 -25.49 -5.84
CA ASP A 371 -23.79 -24.29 -6.67
C ASP A 371 -22.51 -23.71 -7.26
N LYS A 372 -21.39 -23.92 -6.58
CA LYS A 372 -20.05 -23.45 -6.98
C LYS A 372 -19.12 -24.54 -7.50
N CYS A 373 -19.49 -25.80 -7.32
CA CYS A 373 -18.69 -26.89 -7.89
C CYS A 373 -18.92 -26.96 -9.41
N LYS A 374 -17.85 -27.08 -10.18
CA LYS A 374 -17.90 -27.17 -11.65
C LYS A 374 -16.86 -28.14 -12.19
N ARG A 375 -17.23 -28.94 -13.20
CA ARG A 375 -16.30 -29.81 -13.92
C ARG A 375 -16.11 -29.36 -15.36
N ILE A 376 -14.92 -29.61 -15.92
CA ILE A 376 -14.58 -29.33 -17.31
C ILE A 376 -13.90 -30.56 -17.91
N HIS A 377 -14.34 -30.95 -19.08
CA HIS A 377 -13.68 -31.97 -19.89
C HIS A 377 -13.05 -31.31 -21.13
N ILE A 378 -11.76 -31.45 -21.29
CA ILE A 378 -10.99 -30.97 -22.44
C ILE A 378 -10.49 -32.17 -23.19
N PHE A 379 -11.00 -32.38 -24.41
CA PHE A 379 -10.58 -33.42 -25.32
C PHE A 379 -9.83 -32.79 -26.51
N LYS A 380 -8.61 -33.24 -26.73
CA LYS A 380 -7.74 -32.68 -27.78
C LYS A 380 -7.71 -31.14 -27.80
N GLY A 381 -7.64 -30.53 -26.61
CA GLY A 381 -7.55 -29.07 -26.44
C GLY A 381 -8.87 -28.30 -26.56
N LYS A 382 -10.00 -28.94 -26.78
CA LYS A 382 -11.36 -28.32 -26.87
C LYS A 382 -12.25 -28.79 -25.73
N ILE A 383 -13.18 -27.96 -25.29
CA ILE A 383 -14.19 -28.39 -24.31
C ILE A 383 -15.11 -29.42 -25.01
N ALA A 384 -15.33 -30.50 -24.32
CA ALA A 384 -16.18 -31.60 -24.79
C ALA A 384 -17.26 -31.92 -23.73
N ARG A 385 -18.40 -32.40 -24.15
CA ARG A 385 -19.38 -32.99 -23.23
C ARG A 385 -18.92 -34.39 -22.85
N ALA A 386 -19.10 -34.73 -21.57
CA ALA A 386 -18.81 -36.07 -21.06
C ALA A 386 -19.91 -36.44 -20.06
N GLU A 387 -20.53 -37.60 -20.31
CA GLU A 387 -21.50 -38.15 -19.36
C GLU A 387 -20.78 -38.62 -18.09
N ALA A 388 -21.40 -38.39 -16.96
CA ALA A 388 -20.86 -38.84 -15.66
C ALA A 388 -21.30 -40.29 -15.44
N GLU A 389 -20.32 -41.14 -15.08
CA GLU A 389 -20.55 -42.56 -14.85
C GLU A 389 -21.04 -42.89 -13.39
N ASN A 390 -20.94 -41.90 -12.47
CA ASN A 390 -21.34 -42.10 -11.08
C ASN A 390 -22.12 -40.93 -10.49
N GLU A 391 -22.92 -41.20 -9.45
CA GLU A 391 -23.81 -40.23 -8.81
C GLU A 391 -23.05 -39.00 -8.25
N GLU A 392 -21.90 -39.18 -7.59
CA GLU A 392 -21.14 -38.08 -7.02
C GLU A 392 -20.62 -37.12 -8.11
N THR A 393 -20.37 -37.61 -9.30
CA THR A 393 -19.95 -36.76 -10.42
C THR A 393 -21.15 -36.12 -11.12
N GLN A 394 -22.31 -36.80 -11.16
CA GLN A 394 -23.55 -36.31 -11.78
C GLN A 394 -24.06 -35.04 -11.11
N ILE A 395 -23.97 -34.95 -9.79
CA ILE A 395 -24.39 -33.75 -9.03
C ILE A 395 -23.54 -32.52 -9.29
N ILE A 396 -22.33 -32.65 -9.86
CA ILE A 396 -21.45 -31.54 -10.20
C ILE A 396 -21.69 -31.10 -11.65
N SER A 397 -22.19 -29.89 -11.83
CA SER A 397 -22.52 -29.36 -13.16
C SER A 397 -21.27 -29.21 -14.04
N GLN A 398 -21.42 -29.53 -15.32
CA GLN A 398 -20.38 -29.38 -16.32
C GLN A 398 -20.40 -27.97 -16.91
N MET A 399 -19.22 -27.40 -17.14
CA MET A 399 -19.06 -26.15 -17.90
C MET A 399 -19.05 -26.41 -19.39
N GLU A 400 -19.75 -25.56 -20.13
CA GLU A 400 -19.78 -25.55 -21.58
C GLU A 400 -18.85 -24.49 -22.19
N GLU A 401 -18.74 -24.48 -23.52
CA GLU A 401 -17.97 -23.45 -24.24
C GLU A 401 -18.63 -22.07 -24.00
N GLY A 402 -17.87 -21.13 -23.49
CA GLY A 402 -18.36 -19.79 -23.12
C GLY A 402 -18.54 -19.59 -21.61
N ASP A 403 -18.69 -20.66 -20.84
CA ASP A 403 -18.75 -20.57 -19.38
C ASP A 403 -17.44 -20.12 -18.77
N VAL A 404 -17.55 -19.39 -17.67
CA VAL A 404 -16.39 -18.84 -16.94
C VAL A 404 -16.51 -19.13 -15.45
N TYR A 405 -15.46 -19.74 -14.90
CA TYR A 405 -15.31 -19.94 -13.46
C TYR A 405 -14.30 -18.94 -12.87
N LYS A 406 -14.59 -18.43 -11.69
CA LYS A 406 -13.69 -17.51 -10.98
C LYS A 406 -12.83 -18.26 -9.97
N CYS A 407 -11.64 -18.69 -10.38
CA CYS A 407 -10.66 -19.36 -9.53
C CYS A 407 -9.65 -18.37 -8.96
N LEU A 408 -9.48 -18.30 -7.65
CA LEU A 408 -8.56 -17.38 -6.94
C LEU A 408 -8.60 -15.94 -7.49
N GLY A 409 -9.81 -15.47 -7.82
CA GLY A 409 -10.02 -14.12 -8.32
C GLY A 409 -9.80 -13.91 -9.83
N ILE A 410 -9.35 -14.93 -10.56
CA ILE A 410 -9.09 -14.90 -12.02
C ILE A 410 -10.17 -15.69 -12.77
N ALA A 411 -10.69 -15.10 -13.84
CA ALA A 411 -11.68 -15.72 -14.73
C ALA A 411 -11.01 -16.78 -15.60
N GLN A 412 -11.48 -18.02 -15.51
CA GLN A 412 -10.94 -19.20 -16.19
C GLN A 412 -12.05 -19.98 -16.92
N SER A 413 -11.67 -20.65 -18.00
CA SER A 413 -12.42 -21.68 -18.69
C SER A 413 -11.42 -22.80 -19.07
N ARG A 414 -11.33 -23.23 -20.33
CA ARG A 414 -10.20 -24.05 -20.78
C ARG A 414 -8.83 -23.35 -20.72
N ARG A 415 -8.85 -22.01 -20.64
CA ARG A 415 -7.70 -21.09 -20.44
C ARG A 415 -8.11 -19.94 -19.56
N ILE A 416 -7.12 -19.18 -19.09
CA ILE A 416 -7.39 -17.90 -18.44
C ILE A 416 -7.99 -16.92 -19.45
N ASN A 417 -9.15 -16.35 -19.15
CA ASN A 417 -9.79 -15.34 -19.98
C ASN A 417 -9.13 -13.96 -19.82
N SER A 418 -7.94 -13.81 -20.41
CA SER A 418 -7.11 -12.61 -20.28
C SER A 418 -7.84 -11.33 -20.72
N LYS A 419 -8.65 -11.38 -21.77
CA LYS A 419 -9.41 -10.22 -22.28
C LYS A 419 -10.43 -9.73 -21.25
N MET A 420 -11.23 -10.64 -20.70
CA MET A 420 -12.21 -10.32 -19.67
C MET A 420 -11.55 -9.77 -18.42
N VAL A 421 -10.45 -10.40 -17.95
CA VAL A 421 -9.71 -9.95 -16.76
C VAL A 421 -9.15 -8.56 -16.98
N LYS A 422 -8.48 -8.29 -18.10
CA LYS A 422 -7.95 -6.96 -18.43
C LYS A 422 -9.02 -5.89 -18.48
N ASN A 423 -10.17 -6.18 -19.11
CA ASN A 423 -11.30 -5.23 -19.21
C ASN A 423 -11.83 -4.87 -17.81
N ASN A 424 -12.04 -5.88 -16.96
CA ASN A 424 -12.53 -5.68 -15.60
C ASN A 424 -11.52 -4.87 -14.76
N LEU A 425 -10.24 -5.21 -14.82
CA LEU A 425 -9.18 -4.48 -14.11
C LEU A 425 -9.06 -3.03 -14.60
N THR A 426 -9.12 -2.80 -15.91
CA THR A 426 -9.05 -1.45 -16.49
C THR A 426 -10.25 -0.60 -16.08
N ARG A 427 -11.46 -1.18 -16.04
CA ARG A 427 -12.67 -0.49 -15.59
C ARG A 427 -12.56 -0.10 -14.11
N GLU A 428 -12.12 -1.02 -13.26
CA GLU A 428 -11.92 -0.74 -11.83
C GLU A 428 -10.81 0.28 -11.61
N PHE A 429 -9.70 0.18 -12.34
CA PHE A 429 -8.59 1.13 -12.31
C PHE A 429 -9.06 2.56 -12.64
N LYS A 430 -9.83 2.74 -13.72
CA LYS A 430 -10.45 4.02 -14.08
C LYS A 430 -11.38 4.53 -12.96
N GLY A 431 -12.24 3.67 -12.44
CA GLY A 431 -13.18 4.03 -11.37
C GLY A 431 -12.46 4.54 -10.12
N ARG A 432 -11.41 3.83 -9.67
CA ARG A 432 -10.60 4.27 -8.51
C ARG A 432 -9.84 5.55 -8.79
N MET A 433 -9.27 5.72 -9.99
CA MET A 433 -8.63 6.97 -10.39
C MET A 433 -9.58 8.17 -10.31
N HIS A 434 -10.82 8.06 -10.81
CA HIS A 434 -11.82 9.12 -10.71
C HIS A 434 -12.14 9.48 -9.25
N LYS A 435 -12.33 8.49 -8.39
CA LYS A 435 -12.59 8.72 -6.96
C LYS A 435 -11.44 9.47 -6.30
N ILE A 436 -10.19 9.05 -6.56
CA ILE A 436 -9.01 9.71 -6.00
C ILE A 436 -8.83 11.13 -6.56
N ALA A 437 -9.00 11.34 -7.85
CA ALA A 437 -8.89 12.67 -8.46
C ALA A 437 -9.94 13.67 -7.90
N LYS A 438 -11.14 13.20 -7.55
CA LYS A 438 -12.20 14.02 -6.90
C LYS A 438 -12.03 14.20 -5.39
N SER A 439 -11.13 13.49 -4.74
CA SER A 439 -11.01 13.46 -3.28
C SER A 439 -10.45 14.72 -2.63
N ASN A 440 -9.98 15.68 -3.42
CA ASN A 440 -9.37 16.94 -2.97
C ASN A 440 -8.14 16.76 -2.05
N LEU A 441 -7.37 15.70 -2.25
CA LEU A 441 -6.11 15.48 -1.55
C LEU A 441 -5.04 16.49 -2.01
N ASN A 442 -4.08 16.80 -1.13
CA ASN A 442 -2.88 17.55 -1.50
C ASN A 442 -2.01 16.73 -2.47
N GLY A 443 -1.03 17.38 -3.12
CA GLY A 443 -0.23 16.73 -4.17
C GLY A 443 0.50 15.47 -3.69
N SER A 444 1.04 15.48 -2.46
CA SER A 444 1.73 14.33 -1.89
C SER A 444 0.77 13.17 -1.59
N ASN A 445 -0.33 13.43 -0.89
CA ASN A 445 -1.33 12.43 -0.53
C ASN A 445 -2.04 11.88 -1.78
N LEU A 446 -2.27 12.71 -2.80
CA LEU A 446 -2.86 12.30 -4.08
C LEU A 446 -2.01 11.20 -4.75
N ILE A 447 -0.72 11.45 -4.92
CA ILE A 447 0.19 10.47 -5.53
C ILE A 447 0.32 9.22 -4.66
N LYS A 448 0.43 9.39 -3.34
CA LYS A 448 0.43 8.26 -2.41
C LYS A 448 -0.84 7.41 -2.55
N ALA A 449 -2.01 8.04 -2.64
CA ALA A 449 -3.28 7.35 -2.83
C ALA A 449 -3.35 6.60 -4.17
N ILE A 450 -2.83 7.18 -5.26
CA ILE A 450 -2.72 6.47 -6.54
C ILE A 450 -1.84 5.23 -6.40
N ASN A 451 -0.65 5.39 -5.81
CA ASN A 451 0.31 4.30 -5.63
C ASN A 451 -0.19 3.17 -4.71
N THR A 452 -0.99 3.49 -3.67
CA THR A 452 -1.42 2.51 -2.65
C THR A 452 -2.83 1.95 -2.87
N TYR A 453 -3.69 2.64 -3.63
CA TYR A 453 -5.08 2.23 -3.82
C TYR A 453 -5.43 1.90 -5.27
N VAL A 454 -4.84 2.60 -6.24
CA VAL A 454 -5.15 2.40 -7.67
C VAL A 454 -4.21 1.37 -8.30
N VAL A 455 -2.91 1.59 -8.19
CA VAL A 455 -1.87 0.72 -8.81
C VAL A 455 -1.94 -0.74 -8.36
N PRO A 456 -2.20 -1.08 -7.07
CA PRO A 456 -2.22 -2.48 -6.62
C PRO A 456 -3.27 -3.37 -7.29
N ILE A 457 -4.31 -2.80 -7.90
CA ILE A 457 -5.30 -3.57 -8.68
C ILE A 457 -4.61 -4.37 -9.79
N LEU A 458 -3.64 -3.76 -10.45
CA LEU A 458 -2.91 -4.37 -11.57
C LEU A 458 -1.86 -5.39 -11.09
N MET A 459 -1.23 -5.14 -9.93
CA MET A 459 -0.13 -5.95 -9.42
C MET A 459 -0.46 -7.44 -9.29
N TYR A 460 -1.71 -7.77 -8.91
CA TYR A 460 -2.14 -9.16 -8.76
C TYR A 460 -2.08 -9.91 -10.09
N SER A 461 -2.42 -9.23 -11.18
CA SER A 461 -2.43 -9.82 -12.53
C SER A 461 -1.03 -9.95 -13.16
N PHE A 462 -0.02 -9.21 -12.66
CA PHE A 462 1.33 -9.25 -13.23
C PHE A 462 2.00 -10.60 -12.95
N GLY A 463 2.46 -11.25 -14.01
CA GLY A 463 3.00 -12.61 -14.02
C GLY A 463 1.96 -13.71 -14.30
N ILE A 464 0.64 -13.39 -14.19
CA ILE A 464 -0.45 -14.32 -14.50
C ILE A 464 -1.10 -13.96 -15.85
N ILE A 465 -1.33 -12.68 -16.09
CA ILE A 465 -1.92 -12.17 -17.33
C ILE A 465 -0.80 -11.56 -18.16
N LYS A 466 -0.76 -11.91 -19.45
CA LYS A 466 0.21 -11.34 -20.40
C LYS A 466 -0.20 -9.91 -20.72
N TRP A 467 0.51 -8.94 -20.15
CA TRP A 467 0.41 -7.53 -20.50
C TRP A 467 1.48 -7.18 -21.52
N THR A 468 1.12 -6.48 -22.58
CA THR A 468 2.11 -5.94 -23.53
C THR A 468 2.67 -4.61 -23.02
N VAL A 469 3.85 -4.22 -23.47
CA VAL A 469 4.48 -2.93 -23.15
C VAL A 469 3.55 -1.77 -23.52
N THR A 470 2.88 -1.85 -24.66
CA THR A 470 1.93 -0.83 -25.15
C THR A 470 0.70 -0.70 -24.24
N GLU A 471 0.16 -1.81 -23.72
CA GLU A 471 -0.96 -1.78 -22.77
C GLU A 471 -0.54 -1.15 -21.44
N ILE A 472 0.62 -1.50 -20.90
CA ILE A 472 1.15 -0.92 -19.65
C ILE A 472 1.41 0.58 -19.83
N GLN A 473 2.04 0.99 -20.92
CA GLN A 473 2.24 2.40 -21.26
C GLN A 473 0.91 3.13 -21.44
N GLY A 474 -0.10 2.46 -22.00
CA GLY A 474 -1.47 2.97 -22.10
C GLY A 474 -2.08 3.28 -20.74
N LEU A 475 -1.92 2.38 -19.77
CA LEU A 475 -2.37 2.58 -18.38
C LEU A 475 -1.59 3.72 -17.69
N GLN A 476 -0.27 3.80 -17.90
CA GLN A 476 0.55 4.89 -17.38
C GLN A 476 0.12 6.25 -17.97
N ARG A 477 -0.16 6.28 -19.26
CA ARG A 477 -0.69 7.46 -19.96
C ARG A 477 -2.07 7.85 -19.42
N MET A 478 -2.93 6.87 -19.13
CA MET A 478 -4.27 7.10 -18.57
C MET A 478 -4.22 7.84 -17.24
N ILE A 479 -3.29 7.48 -16.32
CA ILE A 479 -3.10 8.23 -15.07
C ILE A 479 -2.84 9.70 -15.37
N ARG A 480 -1.89 9.99 -16.27
CA ARG A 480 -1.51 11.36 -16.63
C ARG A 480 -2.68 12.12 -17.27
N THR A 481 -3.39 11.52 -18.21
CA THR A 481 -4.55 12.12 -18.87
C THR A 481 -5.64 12.46 -17.87
N MET A 482 -5.94 11.56 -16.94
CA MET A 482 -6.95 11.80 -15.91
C MET A 482 -6.52 12.90 -14.95
N LEU A 483 -5.27 12.93 -14.50
CA LEU A 483 -4.75 14.03 -13.67
C LEU A 483 -4.85 15.37 -14.41
N THR A 484 -4.58 15.41 -15.71
CA THR A 484 -4.73 16.60 -16.54
C THR A 484 -6.19 17.05 -16.64
N ALA A 485 -7.13 16.13 -16.87
CA ALA A 485 -8.56 16.45 -16.94
C ALA A 485 -9.10 17.08 -15.64
N TYR A 486 -8.54 16.68 -14.49
CA TYR A 486 -8.87 17.28 -13.19
C TYR A 486 -7.99 18.47 -12.79
N LYS A 487 -7.17 19.03 -13.69
CA LYS A 487 -6.23 20.14 -13.45
C LYS A 487 -5.18 19.85 -12.36
N LEU A 488 -4.89 18.56 -12.10
CA LEU A 488 -3.91 18.08 -11.11
C LEU A 488 -2.52 17.83 -11.73
N HIS A 489 -2.39 18.06 -13.04
CA HIS A 489 -1.16 17.95 -13.81
C HIS A 489 -1.27 18.83 -15.07
N HIS A 490 -0.20 19.52 -15.43
CA HIS A 490 -0.18 20.31 -16.67
C HIS A 490 0.09 19.39 -17.88
N PRO A 491 -0.67 19.49 -18.99
CA PRO A 491 -0.58 18.55 -20.11
C PRO A 491 0.79 18.53 -20.79
N LYS A 492 1.52 19.62 -20.75
CA LYS A 492 2.84 19.78 -21.37
C LYS A 492 4.01 19.61 -20.41
N SER A 493 3.77 19.32 -19.11
CA SER A 493 4.85 19.06 -18.14
C SER A 493 5.61 17.77 -18.45
N CYS A 494 6.85 17.70 -17.95
CA CYS A 494 7.79 16.62 -18.18
C CYS A 494 7.26 15.26 -17.71
N CYS A 495 7.23 14.26 -18.59
CA CYS A 495 6.73 12.91 -18.28
C CYS A 495 7.66 12.16 -17.33
N GLU A 496 8.97 12.27 -17.50
CA GLU A 496 9.97 11.63 -16.65
C GLU A 496 9.86 12.12 -15.21
N ARG A 497 9.51 13.40 -15.03
CA ARG A 497 9.29 14.01 -13.72
C ARG A 497 8.11 13.39 -12.95
N MET A 498 7.12 12.82 -13.63
CA MET A 498 5.99 12.15 -12.97
C MET A 498 6.43 10.97 -12.10
N ILE A 499 7.39 10.18 -12.60
CA ILE A 499 7.86 8.94 -11.96
C ILE A 499 9.14 9.12 -11.14
N THR A 500 9.84 10.25 -11.31
CA THR A 500 10.99 10.59 -10.48
C THR A 500 10.57 10.80 -9.02
N PRO A 501 11.38 10.34 -8.02
CA PRO A 501 11.07 10.55 -6.61
C PRO A 501 10.88 12.02 -6.23
N ARG A 502 10.03 12.29 -5.23
CA ARG A 502 9.76 13.66 -4.76
C ARG A 502 11.01 14.32 -4.17
N SER A 503 11.89 13.56 -3.53
CA SER A 503 13.21 14.04 -3.05
C SER A 503 14.14 14.53 -4.16
N GLU A 504 13.84 14.21 -5.41
CA GLU A 504 14.65 14.52 -6.58
C GLU A 504 13.94 15.46 -7.56
N GLY A 505 12.86 16.08 -7.10
CA GLY A 505 12.11 17.06 -7.88
C GLY A 505 10.97 16.49 -8.72
N GLY A 506 10.68 15.20 -8.61
CA GLY A 506 9.56 14.54 -9.29
C GLY A 506 8.27 14.48 -8.47
N LYS A 507 7.26 13.81 -9.01
CA LYS A 507 5.98 13.56 -8.31
C LYS A 507 5.96 12.28 -7.50
N GLY A 508 6.80 11.29 -7.83
CA GLY A 508 6.89 10.00 -7.13
C GLY A 508 5.78 9.02 -7.50
N LEU A 509 5.19 9.14 -8.68
CA LEU A 509 4.26 8.15 -9.22
C LEU A 509 5.01 6.85 -9.52
N VAL A 510 4.41 5.71 -9.19
CA VAL A 510 4.97 4.41 -9.55
C VAL A 510 5.01 4.24 -11.08
N ASP A 511 6.15 3.83 -11.58
CA ASP A 511 6.30 3.40 -12.97
C ASP A 511 5.74 1.98 -13.13
N LEU A 512 4.65 1.85 -13.88
CA LEU A 512 3.94 0.58 -14.06
C LEU A 512 4.78 -0.45 -14.80
N GLN A 513 5.67 -0.04 -15.74
CA GLN A 513 6.55 -0.97 -16.45
C GLN A 513 7.62 -1.54 -15.50
N THR A 514 8.25 -0.68 -14.70
CA THR A 514 9.20 -1.13 -13.67
C THR A 514 8.53 -2.06 -12.66
N LEU A 515 7.30 -1.74 -12.23
CA LEU A 515 6.54 -2.57 -11.31
C LEU A 515 6.20 -3.94 -11.92
N HIS A 516 5.76 -3.98 -13.18
CA HIS A 516 5.46 -5.20 -13.92
C HIS A 516 6.69 -6.10 -14.02
N ASP A 517 7.79 -5.56 -14.51
CA ASP A 517 9.02 -6.33 -14.73
C ASP A 517 9.59 -6.87 -13.41
N ASN A 518 9.60 -6.05 -12.36
CA ASN A 518 10.03 -6.49 -11.01
C ASN A 518 9.14 -7.62 -10.45
N GLN A 519 7.82 -7.60 -10.73
CA GLN A 519 6.93 -8.68 -10.31
C GLN A 519 7.25 -10.00 -11.05
N ILE A 520 7.48 -9.94 -12.36
CA ILE A 520 7.88 -11.11 -13.16
C ILE A 520 9.22 -11.65 -12.69
N GLU A 521 10.25 -10.82 -12.59
CA GLU A 521 11.59 -11.21 -12.12
C GLU A 521 11.54 -11.87 -10.72
N SER A 522 10.77 -11.28 -9.80
CA SER A 522 10.61 -11.83 -8.45
C SER A 522 9.95 -13.21 -8.45
N LEU A 523 8.94 -13.43 -9.32
CA LEU A 523 8.29 -14.74 -9.45
C LEU A 523 9.22 -15.74 -10.12
N ARG A 524 9.91 -15.37 -11.20
CA ARG A 524 10.89 -16.23 -11.90
C ARG A 524 11.98 -16.70 -10.93
N LYS A 525 12.59 -15.77 -10.20
CA LYS A 525 13.62 -16.09 -9.19
C LYS A 525 13.08 -17.05 -8.12
N TYR A 526 11.84 -16.83 -7.68
CA TYR A 526 11.19 -17.72 -6.71
C TYR A 526 11.07 -19.15 -7.26
N PHE A 527 10.55 -19.32 -8.49
CA PHE A 527 10.39 -20.64 -9.11
C PHE A 527 11.74 -21.34 -9.34
N GLN A 528 12.77 -20.58 -9.76
CA GLN A 528 14.13 -21.12 -9.94
C GLN A 528 14.68 -21.71 -8.63
N ILE A 529 14.67 -20.92 -7.54
CA ILE A 529 15.17 -21.37 -6.23
C ILE A 529 14.37 -22.57 -5.72
N LYS A 530 13.05 -22.54 -5.87
CA LYS A 530 12.19 -23.63 -5.39
C LYS A 530 12.34 -24.89 -6.24
N GLY A 531 12.62 -24.79 -7.52
CA GLY A 531 12.85 -25.91 -8.43
C GLY A 531 14.08 -26.75 -8.08
N GLU A 532 15.03 -26.20 -7.32
CA GLU A 532 16.19 -26.97 -6.80
C GLU A 532 15.77 -28.01 -5.75
N ARG A 533 14.64 -27.78 -5.07
CA ARG A 533 14.18 -28.60 -3.94
C ARG A 533 12.88 -29.38 -4.21
N SER A 534 12.11 -28.97 -5.21
CA SER A 534 10.81 -29.53 -5.56
C SER A 534 10.81 -30.13 -6.95
N ARG A 535 10.51 -31.43 -7.03
CA ARG A 535 10.40 -32.14 -8.31
C ARG A 535 9.25 -31.57 -9.16
N LEU A 536 8.10 -31.27 -8.55
CA LEU A 536 6.97 -30.64 -9.21
C LEU A 536 7.40 -29.30 -9.84
N ILE A 537 8.02 -28.43 -9.08
CA ILE A 537 8.44 -27.11 -9.57
C ILE A 537 9.53 -27.21 -10.62
N LYS A 538 10.42 -28.19 -10.54
CA LYS A 538 11.41 -28.46 -11.58
C LYS A 538 10.74 -28.79 -12.92
N VAL A 539 9.73 -29.67 -12.91
CA VAL A 539 8.96 -30.01 -14.12
C VAL A 539 8.17 -28.80 -14.65
N ILE A 540 7.61 -27.97 -13.75
CA ILE A 540 6.93 -26.71 -14.09
C ILE A 540 7.88 -25.72 -14.77
N LEU A 541 9.11 -25.58 -14.28
CA LEU A 541 10.14 -24.75 -14.93
C LEU A 541 10.45 -25.22 -16.36
N GLU A 542 10.60 -26.52 -16.54
CA GLU A 542 10.86 -27.11 -17.85
C GLU A 542 9.67 -26.99 -18.81
N ALA A 543 8.47 -27.09 -18.28
CA ALA A 543 7.24 -27.08 -19.07
C ALA A 543 6.87 -25.67 -19.59
N ASP A 544 7.25 -24.61 -18.89
CA ASP A 544 6.88 -23.23 -19.26
C ASP A 544 7.76 -22.65 -20.36
N ILE A 545 7.62 -23.19 -21.56
CA ILE A 545 8.21 -22.62 -22.79
C ILE A 545 7.18 -21.70 -23.43
N LYS A 546 7.17 -20.43 -23.04
CA LYS A 546 6.21 -19.39 -23.49
C LYS A 546 4.72 -19.71 -23.21
N LEU A 547 4.42 -20.65 -22.31
CA LEU A 547 3.04 -20.97 -21.92
C LEU A 547 2.46 -19.89 -21.02
N THR A 548 3.26 -19.34 -20.13
CA THR A 548 2.83 -18.27 -19.22
C THR A 548 3.58 -16.96 -19.50
N PRO A 549 3.13 -15.84 -18.95
CA PRO A 549 3.86 -14.58 -19.03
C PRO A 549 5.25 -14.63 -18.37
N LEU A 550 5.48 -15.59 -17.47
CA LEU A 550 6.77 -15.77 -16.80
C LEU A 550 7.81 -16.36 -17.74
N ASN A 551 7.41 -17.20 -18.69
CA ASN A 551 8.33 -17.92 -19.60
C ASN A 551 9.53 -18.50 -18.84
N LEU A 552 9.27 -19.38 -17.87
CA LEU A 552 10.24 -19.80 -16.85
C LEU A 552 11.48 -20.47 -17.45
N SER A 553 11.30 -21.25 -18.53
CA SER A 553 12.39 -21.96 -19.26
C SER A 553 13.18 -21.04 -20.18
N GLY A 554 12.61 -19.91 -20.62
CA GLY A 554 13.24 -18.99 -21.57
C GLY A 554 13.94 -17.80 -20.90
N ARG A 555 14.37 -16.83 -21.71
CA ARG A 555 14.86 -15.55 -21.22
C ARG A 555 13.70 -14.60 -20.93
N PHE A 556 13.84 -13.80 -19.91
CA PHE A 556 12.98 -12.65 -19.67
C PHE A 556 13.69 -11.38 -20.14
N GLU A 557 13.02 -10.63 -20.99
CA GLU A 557 13.50 -9.34 -21.45
C GLU A 557 12.88 -8.23 -20.58
N ARG A 558 13.73 -7.45 -19.93
CA ARG A 558 13.31 -6.31 -19.14
C ARG A 558 13.06 -5.11 -20.04
N HIS A 559 11.86 -4.54 -19.99
CA HIS A 559 11.47 -3.39 -20.78
C HIS A 559 11.47 -2.08 -19.99
N ALA A 560 11.58 -2.16 -18.67
CA ALA A 560 11.64 -0.99 -17.81
C ALA A 560 12.96 -0.23 -18.01
N GLU A 561 12.85 1.06 -18.19
CA GLU A 561 14.04 1.93 -18.21
C GLU A 561 14.63 2.04 -16.80
N ASP A 562 15.97 2.02 -16.73
CA ASP A 562 16.63 2.28 -15.47
C ASP A 562 16.53 3.77 -15.07
N ARG A 563 16.86 4.06 -13.83
CA ARG A 563 16.77 5.39 -13.28
C ARG A 563 17.71 6.38 -13.96
N ARG A 564 18.95 5.96 -14.28
CA ARG A 564 19.98 6.82 -14.90
C ARG A 564 19.55 7.24 -16.30
N THR A 565 19.06 6.30 -17.10
CA THR A 565 18.52 6.58 -18.44
C THR A 565 17.38 7.60 -18.40
N ARG A 566 16.46 7.49 -17.41
CA ARG A 566 15.36 8.47 -17.25
C ARG A 566 15.87 9.86 -16.87
N GLU A 567 16.81 9.92 -15.95
CA GLU A 567 17.43 11.18 -15.52
C GLU A 567 18.16 11.85 -16.68
N GLN A 568 18.91 11.10 -17.50
CA GLN A 568 19.53 11.59 -18.71
C GLN A 568 18.50 12.12 -19.72
N LYS A 569 17.43 11.34 -19.98
CA LYS A 569 16.33 11.79 -20.85
C LYS A 569 15.71 13.09 -20.37
N TRP A 570 15.57 13.29 -19.07
CA TRP A 570 15.08 14.57 -18.54
C TRP A 570 16.10 15.68 -18.71
N SER A 571 17.37 15.44 -18.37
CA SER A 571 18.44 16.45 -18.40
C SER A 571 18.71 17.04 -19.78
N ILE A 572 18.62 16.24 -20.85
CA ILE A 572 18.89 16.67 -22.23
C ILE A 572 17.75 17.45 -22.88
N LYS A 573 16.53 17.42 -22.30
CA LYS A 573 15.40 18.15 -22.87
C LYS A 573 15.66 19.65 -22.84
N PRO A 574 15.51 20.40 -23.97
CA PRO A 574 15.85 21.82 -24.06
C PRO A 574 15.14 22.66 -22.99
N ILE A 575 13.84 22.47 -22.84
CA ILE A 575 12.98 23.27 -21.95
C ILE A 575 12.90 22.60 -20.56
N HIS A 576 12.40 21.36 -20.46
CA HIS A 576 12.18 20.67 -19.20
C HIS A 576 13.48 20.34 -18.45
N GLY A 577 14.57 20.07 -19.19
CA GLY A 577 15.89 19.74 -18.62
C GLY A 577 16.55 20.91 -17.90
N ARG A 578 16.11 22.15 -18.14
CA ARG A 578 16.63 23.33 -17.47
C ARG A 578 16.50 23.24 -15.95
N PHE A 579 15.32 22.89 -15.45
CA PHE A 579 15.12 22.71 -14.00
C PHE A 579 16.00 21.58 -13.45
N TYR A 580 16.12 20.46 -14.17
CA TYR A 580 16.98 19.35 -13.76
C TYR A 580 18.44 19.79 -13.62
N ARG A 581 18.96 20.50 -14.59
CA ARG A 581 20.34 21.02 -14.55
C ARG A 581 20.53 22.02 -13.40
N SER A 582 19.57 22.93 -13.20
CA SER A 582 19.61 23.91 -12.12
C SER A 582 19.62 23.30 -10.72
N ILE A 583 18.81 22.26 -10.49
CA ILE A 583 18.72 21.61 -9.17
C ILE A 583 19.91 20.71 -8.84
N ASN A 584 20.66 20.30 -9.86
CA ASN A 584 21.88 19.50 -9.73
C ASN A 584 23.16 20.35 -9.86
N ALA A 585 23.07 21.69 -9.86
CA ALA A 585 24.24 22.57 -9.85
C ALA A 585 24.99 22.49 -8.51
N ASP A 586 26.31 22.64 -8.53
CA ASP A 586 27.20 22.43 -7.36
C ASP A 586 26.90 23.34 -6.17
N ASN A 587 26.42 24.55 -6.42
CA ASN A 587 26.05 25.52 -5.37
C ASN A 587 24.68 25.29 -4.79
N VAL A 588 23.86 24.37 -5.32
CA VAL A 588 22.47 24.14 -4.91
C VAL A 588 22.36 23.02 -3.88
N ASP A 589 21.54 23.23 -2.85
CA ASP A 589 21.10 22.19 -1.94
C ASP A 589 19.87 21.47 -2.54
N LYS A 590 20.11 20.37 -3.23
CA LYS A 590 19.09 19.57 -3.90
C LYS A 590 18.00 19.06 -2.95
N VAL A 591 18.37 18.63 -1.74
CA VAL A 591 17.44 18.06 -0.76
C VAL A 591 16.47 19.12 -0.26
N MET A 592 17.02 20.26 0.15
CA MET A 592 16.22 21.39 0.64
C MET A 592 15.39 22.02 -0.47
N SER A 593 15.93 22.12 -1.69
CA SER A 593 15.20 22.65 -2.86
C SER A 593 13.95 21.85 -3.21
N ASN A 594 13.94 20.54 -2.92
CA ASN A 594 12.79 19.66 -3.17
C ASN A 594 11.87 19.45 -1.96
N LYS A 595 12.18 20.04 -0.80
CA LYS A 595 11.47 19.76 0.45
C LYS A 595 10.01 20.20 0.42
N TRP A 596 9.67 21.20 -0.37
CA TRP A 596 8.29 21.64 -0.60
C TRP A 596 7.41 20.57 -1.25
N LEU A 597 7.97 19.68 -2.09
CA LEU A 597 7.25 18.54 -2.67
C LEU A 597 6.92 17.49 -1.61
N ILE A 598 7.78 17.31 -0.60
CA ILE A 598 7.62 16.30 0.45
C ILE A 598 6.73 16.84 1.57
N ASN A 599 7.07 18.01 2.12
CA ASN A 599 6.49 18.57 3.35
C ASN A 599 5.60 19.80 3.14
N GLY A 600 5.53 20.34 1.92
CA GLY A 600 4.83 21.59 1.63
C GLY A 600 3.30 21.52 1.80
N ASN A 601 2.73 20.34 1.70
CA ASN A 601 1.27 20.11 1.77
C ASN A 601 0.47 21.05 0.85
N LEU A 602 1.00 21.31 -0.35
CA LEU A 602 0.34 22.14 -1.34
C LEU A 602 -0.87 21.43 -1.96
N TYR A 603 -1.88 22.20 -2.33
CA TYR A 603 -2.96 21.67 -3.17
C TYR A 603 -2.39 21.13 -4.48
N ALA A 604 -2.96 20.01 -4.95
CA ALA A 604 -2.43 19.32 -6.12
C ALA A 604 -2.41 20.20 -7.39
N GLU A 605 -3.36 21.12 -7.52
CA GLU A 605 -3.43 22.10 -8.61
C GLU A 605 -2.31 23.15 -8.50
N THR A 606 -1.96 23.57 -7.28
CA THR A 606 -0.87 24.53 -7.06
C THR A 606 0.49 23.87 -7.27
N GLU A 607 0.63 22.62 -6.77
CA GLU A 607 1.83 21.82 -7.06
C GLU A 607 2.02 21.61 -8.57
N ALA A 608 0.94 21.25 -9.28
CA ALA A 608 0.96 21.07 -10.73
C ALA A 608 1.37 22.34 -11.47
N PHE A 609 0.86 23.49 -11.05
CA PHE A 609 1.16 24.77 -11.65
C PHE A 609 2.62 25.21 -11.39
N MET A 610 3.12 25.00 -10.18
CA MET A 610 4.53 25.27 -9.87
C MET A 610 5.48 24.38 -10.67
N ILE A 611 5.14 23.09 -10.82
CA ILE A 611 5.90 22.19 -11.70
C ILE A 611 5.88 22.68 -13.15
N ALA A 612 4.75 23.18 -13.63
CA ALA A 612 4.64 23.73 -14.99
C ALA A 612 5.49 25.00 -15.17
N ILE A 613 5.60 25.85 -14.13
CA ILE A 613 6.53 27.00 -14.11
C ILE A 613 7.97 26.50 -14.25
N GLN A 614 8.38 25.57 -13.41
CA GLN A 614 9.73 24.99 -13.41
C GLN A 614 10.05 24.25 -14.72
N ASP A 615 9.06 23.60 -15.33
CA ASP A 615 9.19 22.95 -16.64
C ASP A 615 9.13 23.93 -17.82
N GLN A 616 8.93 25.24 -17.56
CA GLN A 616 8.86 26.31 -18.57
C GLN A 616 7.71 26.15 -19.61
N VAL A 617 6.59 25.54 -19.21
CA VAL A 617 5.47 25.22 -20.13
C VAL A 617 4.22 26.06 -19.91
N ILE A 618 4.34 27.13 -19.13
CA ILE A 618 3.26 28.09 -18.94
C ILE A 618 3.06 28.88 -20.25
N PRO A 619 1.81 29.13 -20.71
CA PRO A 619 1.50 29.71 -22.02
C PRO A 619 1.75 31.23 -22.05
N THR A 620 3.01 31.64 -21.85
CA THR A 620 3.48 33.02 -22.10
C THR A 620 3.49 33.32 -23.60
N LYS A 621 3.57 34.59 -23.99
CA LYS A 621 3.66 34.98 -25.40
C LYS A 621 4.88 34.35 -26.10
N ASN A 622 6.04 34.33 -25.43
CA ASN A 622 7.23 33.66 -25.95
C ASN A 622 7.00 32.15 -26.15
N TYR A 623 6.43 31.47 -25.15
CA TYR A 623 6.13 30.02 -25.25
C TYR A 623 5.14 29.73 -26.39
N ARG A 624 4.09 30.57 -26.53
CA ARG A 624 3.10 30.42 -27.61
C ARG A 624 3.75 30.64 -28.97
N LYS A 625 4.57 31.69 -29.12
CA LYS A 625 5.24 32.04 -30.40
C LYS A 625 6.27 30.96 -30.79
N ILE A 626 7.20 30.61 -29.88
CA ILE A 626 8.38 29.82 -30.24
C ILE A 626 8.07 28.29 -30.12
N VAL A 627 7.36 27.86 -29.07
CA VAL A 627 7.16 26.44 -28.80
C VAL A 627 5.88 25.94 -29.46
N LEU A 628 4.77 26.64 -29.28
CA LEU A 628 3.48 26.26 -29.88
C LEU A 628 3.35 26.68 -31.33
N LYS A 629 4.22 27.57 -31.80
CA LYS A 629 4.17 28.17 -33.17
C LYS A 629 2.77 28.73 -33.49
N ASP A 630 2.15 29.41 -32.52
CA ASP A 630 0.82 29.97 -32.63
C ASP A 630 0.80 31.12 -33.62
N PRO A 631 0.11 31.01 -34.77
CA PRO A 631 0.11 32.03 -35.80
C PRO A 631 -0.45 33.40 -35.35
N SER A 632 -1.28 33.40 -34.31
CA SER A 632 -1.87 34.62 -33.74
C SER A 632 -0.87 35.43 -32.91
N MET A 633 0.31 34.90 -32.60
CA MET A 633 1.34 35.55 -31.77
C MET A 633 2.37 36.28 -32.63
N VAL A 634 2.06 37.49 -33.04
CA VAL A 634 2.97 38.36 -33.83
C VAL A 634 4.16 38.81 -32.98
N SER A 635 3.93 39.27 -31.75
CA SER A 635 4.97 39.74 -30.84
C SER A 635 5.02 38.90 -29.56
N ASP A 636 6.22 38.65 -29.07
CA ASP A 636 6.48 37.98 -27.78
C ASP A 636 6.87 38.96 -26.67
N THR A 637 6.74 40.29 -26.92
CA THR A 637 6.97 41.35 -25.92
C THR A 637 5.98 41.24 -24.76
N CYS A 638 6.48 41.44 -23.54
CA CYS A 638 5.68 41.39 -22.32
C CYS A 638 4.47 42.32 -22.36
N ARG A 639 3.28 41.82 -22.06
CA ARG A 639 2.00 42.54 -22.07
C ARG A 639 1.89 43.64 -21.01
N ARG A 640 2.76 43.63 -20.00
CA ARG A 640 2.74 44.60 -18.88
C ARG A 640 3.80 45.68 -19.00
N CYS A 641 5.08 45.31 -19.11
CA CYS A 641 6.18 46.30 -19.19
C CYS A 641 6.49 46.76 -20.60
N LEU A 642 6.01 46.07 -21.65
CA LEU A 642 6.16 46.37 -23.07
C LEU A 642 7.62 46.52 -23.54
N SER A 643 8.61 46.04 -22.76
CA SER A 643 10.04 46.27 -23.06
C SER A 643 10.85 44.97 -23.29
N ILE A 644 10.49 43.86 -22.63
CA ILE A 644 11.27 42.62 -22.64
C ILE A 644 10.40 41.45 -23.10
N THR A 645 11.01 40.41 -23.66
CA THR A 645 10.33 39.15 -24.05
C THR A 645 9.59 38.54 -22.88
N GLU A 646 8.30 38.16 -23.09
CA GLU A 646 7.43 37.58 -22.10
C GLU A 646 7.76 36.08 -21.87
N THR A 647 8.83 35.81 -21.14
CA THR A 647 9.17 34.46 -20.65
C THR A 647 8.60 34.25 -19.24
N ILE A 648 8.50 32.99 -18.78
CA ILE A 648 8.06 32.76 -17.42
C ILE A 648 9.05 33.33 -16.39
N ASP A 649 10.35 33.30 -16.66
CA ASP A 649 11.37 33.90 -15.80
C ASP A 649 11.18 35.41 -15.65
N HIS A 650 10.87 36.08 -16.77
CA HIS A 650 10.57 37.53 -16.77
C HIS A 650 9.34 37.80 -15.87
N ILE A 651 8.27 37.00 -16.02
CA ILE A 651 7.04 37.20 -15.24
C ILE A 651 7.27 36.97 -13.73
N ILE A 652 8.05 35.97 -13.36
CA ILE A 652 8.18 35.60 -11.93
C ILE A 652 9.29 36.40 -11.21
N SER A 653 10.20 37.09 -11.93
CA SER A 653 11.36 37.72 -11.28
C SER A 653 11.98 38.92 -12.01
N GLY A 654 11.52 39.29 -13.19
CA GLY A 654 12.20 40.32 -14.00
C GLY A 654 11.31 41.42 -14.55
N CYS A 655 10.01 41.40 -14.38
CA CYS A 655 9.11 42.40 -14.91
C CYS A 655 9.06 43.65 -14.03
N THR A 656 9.47 44.78 -14.59
CA THR A 656 9.51 46.08 -13.88
C THR A 656 8.14 46.54 -13.40
N SER A 657 7.06 46.25 -14.14
CA SER A 657 5.70 46.62 -13.76
C SER A 657 5.16 45.79 -12.57
N LEU A 658 5.80 44.69 -12.21
CA LEU A 658 5.44 43.87 -11.06
C LEU A 658 6.30 44.14 -9.83
N ALA A 659 7.38 44.92 -9.98
CA ALA A 659 8.41 45.07 -8.93
C ALA A 659 7.86 45.70 -7.66
N GLN A 660 7.11 46.81 -7.76
CA GLN A 660 6.64 47.55 -6.60
C GLN A 660 5.54 46.85 -5.78
N ASN A 661 4.70 46.04 -6.41
CA ASN A 661 3.57 45.38 -5.74
C ASN A 661 3.82 43.90 -5.49
N GLU A 662 3.94 43.10 -6.54
CA GLU A 662 3.91 41.63 -6.46
C GLU A 662 5.24 41.08 -5.93
N TYR A 663 6.38 41.56 -6.40
CA TYR A 663 7.68 41.07 -5.90
C TYR A 663 7.96 41.58 -4.50
N THR A 664 7.60 42.82 -4.18
CA THR A 664 7.69 43.38 -2.83
C THR A 664 6.83 42.61 -1.85
N ARG A 665 5.59 42.27 -2.23
CA ARG A 665 4.73 41.42 -1.37
C ARG A 665 5.39 40.06 -1.10
N ARG A 666 5.91 39.36 -2.12
CA ARG A 666 6.59 38.08 -1.95
C ARG A 666 7.83 38.20 -1.06
N HIS A 667 8.65 39.23 -1.25
CA HIS A 667 9.80 39.55 -0.44
C HIS A 667 9.40 39.79 1.03
N ASN A 668 8.44 40.68 1.26
CA ASN A 668 8.00 41.03 2.62
C ASN A 668 7.39 39.84 3.37
N ASN A 669 6.73 38.89 2.70
CA ASN A 669 6.24 37.68 3.31
C ASN A 669 7.38 36.79 3.87
N VAL A 670 8.53 36.72 3.18
CA VAL A 670 9.72 36.04 3.68
C VAL A 670 10.31 36.76 4.88
N VAL A 671 10.47 38.10 4.79
CA VAL A 671 11.00 38.93 5.90
C VAL A 671 10.09 38.82 7.13
N LYS A 672 8.78 38.82 6.97
CA LYS A 672 7.79 38.60 8.06
C LYS A 672 7.97 37.25 8.76
N ILE A 673 8.23 36.17 7.99
CA ILE A 673 8.49 34.84 8.56
C ILE A 673 9.79 34.87 9.42
N LEU A 674 10.86 35.47 8.87
CA LEU A 674 12.12 35.61 9.58
C LEU A 674 11.97 36.44 10.86
N HIS A 675 11.39 37.66 10.76
CA HIS A 675 11.22 38.57 11.87
C HIS A 675 10.41 37.93 13.01
N LYS A 676 9.29 37.30 12.69
CA LYS A 676 8.47 36.63 13.72
C LYS A 676 9.23 35.54 14.47
N ASN A 677 10.02 34.72 13.76
CA ASN A 677 10.79 33.64 14.38
C ASN A 677 11.98 34.16 15.17
N LEU A 678 12.60 35.30 14.75
CA LEU A 678 13.63 35.97 15.51
C LEU A 678 13.08 36.54 16.81
N LEU A 679 11.89 37.17 16.80
CA LEU A 679 11.24 37.62 18.02
C LEU A 679 10.97 36.47 18.99
N LEU A 680 10.44 35.35 18.49
CA LEU A 680 10.23 34.14 19.31
C LEU A 680 11.53 33.58 19.89
N ARG A 681 12.60 33.57 19.09
CA ARG A 681 13.95 33.11 19.51
C ARG A 681 14.48 33.94 20.67
N HIS A 682 14.24 35.25 20.68
CA HIS A 682 14.71 36.19 21.69
C HIS A 682 13.67 36.49 22.80
N ASN A 683 12.67 35.61 22.98
CA ASN A 683 11.64 35.63 24.02
C ASN A 683 10.71 36.85 23.98
N PHE A 684 10.52 37.48 22.82
CA PHE A 684 9.50 38.51 22.66
C PHE A 684 8.11 37.86 22.49
N LYS A 685 7.10 38.54 23.03
CA LYS A 685 5.70 38.17 22.79
C LYS A 685 5.33 38.45 21.33
N THR A 686 4.72 37.47 20.65
CA THR A 686 4.24 37.64 19.26
C THR A 686 2.82 37.14 19.14
N ASP A 687 2.04 37.73 18.25
CA ASP A 687 0.70 37.26 17.92
C ASP A 687 0.72 35.86 17.30
N LYS A 688 -0.30 35.05 17.59
CA LYS A 688 -0.47 33.72 16.96
C LYS A 688 -0.94 33.78 15.51
N LEU A 689 -1.04 34.95 14.91
CA LEU A 689 -1.49 35.16 13.54
C LEU A 689 -0.53 34.49 12.52
N PRO A 690 -1.03 33.96 11.39
CA PRO A 690 -0.20 33.50 10.30
C PRO A 690 0.59 34.67 9.69
N TYR A 691 1.77 34.38 9.10
CA TYR A 691 2.70 35.41 8.60
C TYR A 691 2.07 36.42 7.63
N TYR A 692 1.12 36.00 6.79
CA TYR A 692 0.44 36.88 5.81
C TYR A 692 -0.61 37.81 6.44
N LYS A 693 -0.93 37.65 7.72
CA LYS A 693 -1.75 38.59 8.52
C LYS A 693 -0.96 39.29 9.61
N TYR A 694 0.31 38.89 9.77
CA TYR A 694 1.22 39.47 10.75
C TYR A 694 1.71 40.83 10.27
N ASP A 695 1.62 41.84 11.15
CA ASP A 695 2.18 43.18 10.92
C ASP A 695 3.40 43.37 11.83
N PRO A 696 4.63 43.45 11.24
CA PRO A 696 5.83 43.57 12.02
C PRO A 696 5.99 44.90 12.72
N GLN A 697 6.32 44.85 14.01
CA GLN A 697 6.72 46.05 14.76
C GLN A 697 8.06 46.58 14.25
N PRO A 698 8.18 47.91 14.03
CA PRO A 698 9.43 48.50 13.47
C PRO A 698 10.67 48.32 14.33
N ALA A 699 10.50 48.19 15.66
CA ALA A 699 11.59 47.94 16.60
C ALA A 699 11.08 47.12 17.78
N ALA A 700 11.88 46.16 18.22
CA ALA A 700 11.69 45.41 19.44
C ALA A 700 12.98 45.36 20.25
N GLU A 701 12.93 45.62 21.53
CA GLU A 701 14.10 45.71 22.38
C GLU A 701 13.85 45.06 23.74
N ASN A 702 14.86 44.34 24.24
CA ASN A 702 14.93 43.84 25.61
C ASN A 702 16.35 44.05 26.17
N GLU A 703 16.63 43.53 27.35
CA GLU A 703 17.93 43.66 27.99
C GLU A 703 19.09 43.12 27.15
N ASN A 704 18.87 42.10 26.34
CA ASN A 704 19.90 41.36 25.60
C ASN A 704 20.04 41.74 24.16
N VAL A 705 18.91 42.03 23.49
CA VAL A 705 18.86 42.15 22.02
C VAL A 705 17.96 43.30 21.60
N LYS A 706 18.33 43.95 20.51
CA LYS A 706 17.55 44.92 19.78
C LYS A 706 17.34 44.48 18.34
N ILE A 707 16.09 44.44 17.87
CA ILE A 707 15.73 43.98 16.53
C ILE A 707 14.97 45.10 15.83
N TYR A 708 15.45 45.49 14.68
CA TYR A 708 14.80 46.49 13.78
C TYR A 708 14.26 45.77 12.55
N TYR A 709 13.07 46.12 12.15
CA TYR A 709 12.41 45.65 10.93
C TYR A 709 12.31 46.83 9.93
N ASP A 710 12.92 46.69 8.77
CA ASP A 710 12.86 47.59 7.64
C ASP A 710 13.11 49.07 8.04
N ARG A 711 14.15 49.34 8.84
CA ARG A 711 14.51 50.66 9.33
C ARG A 711 15.76 51.21 8.69
N THR A 712 15.72 52.48 8.32
CA THR A 712 16.89 53.26 7.91
C THR A 712 17.86 53.40 9.09
N ILE A 713 19.08 53.09 8.88
CA ILE A 713 20.19 53.30 9.79
C ILE A 713 20.83 54.62 9.46
N HIS A 714 20.88 55.55 10.41
CA HIS A 714 21.56 56.84 10.24
C HIS A 714 23.08 56.65 10.32
N THR A 715 23.77 57.26 9.39
CA THR A 715 25.23 57.17 9.20
C THR A 715 25.82 58.57 9.10
N ASP A 716 27.08 58.68 9.48
CA ASP A 716 27.81 60.01 9.44
C ASP A 716 27.98 60.48 8.00
N ASN A 717 28.16 59.55 7.06
CA ASN A 717 28.28 59.79 5.64
C ASN A 717 27.00 59.40 4.91
N THR A 718 26.61 60.12 3.86
CA THR A 718 25.45 59.75 3.02
C THR A 718 25.73 58.42 2.34
N ARG A 719 24.92 57.41 2.63
CA ARG A 719 24.98 56.07 2.03
C ARG A 719 23.77 55.80 1.15
N SER A 720 24.01 55.27 -0.02
CA SER A 720 22.94 54.85 -0.95
C SER A 720 22.14 53.66 -0.42
N HIS A 721 22.76 52.83 0.43
CA HIS A 721 22.19 51.57 0.97
C HIS A 721 22.37 51.51 2.50
N ASN A 722 21.42 52.03 3.24
CA ASN A 722 21.44 52.08 4.71
C ASN A 722 20.18 51.48 5.36
N ARG A 723 19.44 50.63 4.64
CA ARG A 723 18.19 50.02 5.13
C ARG A 723 18.16 48.53 4.87
N PRO A 724 18.78 47.73 5.76
CA PRO A 724 18.65 46.28 5.75
C PRO A 724 17.19 45.85 6.09
N ASP A 725 16.74 44.68 5.61
CA ASP A 725 15.39 44.20 5.88
C ASP A 725 15.19 43.91 7.38
N ILE A 726 16.20 43.34 8.06
CA ILE A 726 16.21 43.16 9.50
C ILE A 726 17.62 43.43 10.04
N THR A 727 17.71 44.23 11.10
CA THR A 727 18.93 44.46 11.85
C THR A 727 18.80 43.91 13.23
N ILE A 728 19.76 43.09 13.67
CA ILE A 728 19.81 42.52 15.03
C ILE A 728 21.08 43.02 15.70
N ILE A 729 20.96 43.51 16.95
CA ILE A 729 22.10 43.88 17.80
C ILE A 729 22.04 43.07 19.08
N ASN A 730 23.03 42.24 19.29
CA ASN A 730 23.24 41.53 20.55
C ASN A 730 24.08 42.44 21.51
N LYS A 731 23.43 42.97 22.52
CA LYS A 731 24.01 43.91 23.48
C LYS A 731 25.08 43.26 24.34
N ARG A 732 24.91 41.98 24.75
CA ARG A 732 25.84 41.24 25.59
C ARG A 732 27.12 40.92 24.84
N GLU A 733 27.01 40.37 23.64
CA GLU A 733 28.15 39.97 22.83
C GLU A 733 28.79 41.15 22.09
N ARG A 734 28.10 42.28 22.04
CA ARG A 734 28.49 43.46 21.25
C ARG A 734 28.65 43.06 19.78
N SER A 735 27.71 42.25 19.22
CA SER A 735 27.71 41.77 17.86
C SER A 735 26.39 42.17 17.12
N GLY A 736 26.43 42.26 15.80
CA GLY A 736 25.29 42.62 15.02
C GLY A 736 25.14 41.80 13.76
N PHE A 737 23.89 41.74 13.24
CA PHE A 737 23.56 41.07 11.99
C PHE A 737 22.73 42.00 11.10
N PHE A 738 23.16 42.15 9.84
CA PHE A 738 22.36 42.74 8.79
C PHE A 738 21.80 41.63 7.94
N ILE A 739 20.51 41.39 8.01
CA ILE A 739 19.80 40.36 7.25
C ILE A 739 19.12 41.05 6.07
N ASP A 740 19.36 40.53 4.88
CA ASP A 740 18.76 41.06 3.66
C ASP A 740 18.30 39.89 2.76
N VAL A 741 17.05 39.95 2.30
CA VAL A 741 16.40 38.88 1.55
C VAL A 741 16.48 39.19 0.06
N ALA A 742 16.69 38.17 -0.77
CA ALA A 742 16.49 38.28 -2.21
C ALA A 742 15.81 37.02 -2.78
N ILE A 743 14.94 37.28 -3.76
CA ILE A 743 14.20 36.22 -4.47
C ILE A 743 14.45 36.37 -5.97
N PRO A 744 15.66 36.05 -6.46
CA PRO A 744 16.05 36.20 -7.86
C PRO A 744 15.48 35.09 -8.76
N ALA A 745 15.68 35.23 -10.08
CA ALA A 745 15.63 34.09 -11.01
C ALA A 745 16.68 33.04 -10.60
N THR A 746 16.42 31.76 -10.84
CA THR A 746 17.32 30.67 -10.44
C THR A 746 18.77 30.86 -10.93
N ARG A 747 18.96 31.31 -12.16
CA ARG A 747 20.30 31.61 -12.75
C ARG A 747 21.09 32.72 -12.06
N ASN A 748 20.43 33.54 -11.25
CA ASN A 748 21.02 34.72 -10.60
C ASN A 748 21.26 34.53 -9.09
N ILE A 749 21.11 33.33 -8.55
CA ILE A 749 21.26 33.04 -7.10
C ILE A 749 22.64 33.49 -6.59
N SER A 750 23.73 33.02 -7.20
CA SER A 750 25.10 33.35 -6.79
C SER A 750 25.42 34.82 -6.95
N ARG A 751 24.95 35.44 -8.03
CA ARG A 751 25.12 36.90 -8.25
C ARG A 751 24.40 37.68 -7.16
N ALA A 752 23.14 37.34 -6.86
CA ALA A 752 22.38 38.00 -5.81
C ALA A 752 23.05 37.88 -4.43
N TYR A 753 23.72 36.78 -4.15
CA TYR A 753 24.46 36.60 -2.91
C TYR A 753 25.62 37.59 -2.79
N VAL A 754 26.45 37.70 -3.83
CA VAL A 754 27.58 38.65 -3.89
C VAL A 754 27.09 40.11 -3.84
N GLU A 755 26.03 40.43 -4.58
CA GLU A 755 25.42 41.76 -4.58
C GLU A 755 24.95 42.19 -3.18
N LYS A 756 24.31 41.25 -2.42
CA LYS A 756 23.85 41.53 -1.05
C LYS A 756 25.02 41.67 -0.06
N MET A 757 26.09 40.89 -0.18
CA MET A 757 27.30 41.02 0.65
C MET A 757 27.94 42.40 0.40
N ASN A 758 28.17 42.79 -0.85
CA ASN A 758 28.82 44.03 -1.18
C ASN A 758 27.95 45.24 -0.81
N LYS A 759 26.65 45.17 -0.95
CA LYS A 759 25.68 46.24 -0.72
C LYS A 759 25.81 46.87 0.70
N TYR A 760 26.09 46.06 1.69
CA TYR A 760 26.14 46.51 3.09
C TYR A 760 27.57 46.47 3.72
N SER A 761 28.61 46.17 2.94
CA SER A 761 29.98 46.08 3.46
C SER A 761 30.45 47.38 4.14
N ASP A 762 30.27 48.50 3.46
CA ASP A 762 30.63 49.79 3.97
C ASP A 762 29.81 50.26 5.17
N LEU A 763 28.51 49.96 5.14
CA LEU A 763 27.59 50.23 6.23
C LEU A 763 28.01 49.43 7.47
N ALA A 764 28.39 48.15 7.30
CA ALA A 764 28.82 47.30 8.40
C ALA A 764 30.10 47.81 9.09
N VAL A 765 31.07 48.30 8.30
CA VAL A 765 32.30 48.92 8.83
C VAL A 765 31.98 50.19 9.63
N GLU A 766 31.18 51.08 9.13
CA GLU A 766 30.79 52.33 9.76
C GLU A 766 29.99 52.10 11.05
N ILE A 767 28.99 51.24 11.02
CA ILE A 767 28.15 50.95 12.19
C ILE A 767 28.90 50.16 13.27
N LYS A 768 29.82 49.26 12.89
CA LYS A 768 30.74 48.59 13.82
C LYS A 768 31.47 49.60 14.67
N ARG A 769 31.99 50.67 14.07
CA ARG A 769 32.72 51.76 14.75
C ARG A 769 31.74 52.61 15.58
N ASN A 770 30.63 53.08 15.02
CA ASN A 770 29.75 54.05 15.65
C ASN A 770 28.97 53.45 16.82
N TRP A 771 28.58 52.19 16.74
CA TRP A 771 27.88 51.47 17.81
C TRP A 771 28.82 50.67 18.72
N LYS A 772 30.15 50.82 18.56
CA LYS A 772 31.21 50.14 19.34
C LYS A 772 30.99 48.61 19.42
N LEU A 773 30.66 48.03 18.30
CA LEU A 773 30.41 46.57 18.20
C LEU A 773 31.73 45.83 17.93
N LYS A 774 31.86 44.60 18.40
CA LYS A 774 33.03 43.74 18.10
C LYS A 774 32.97 43.25 16.63
N GLU A 775 31.80 42.93 16.19
CA GLU A 775 31.56 42.34 14.88
C GLU A 775 30.17 42.66 14.35
N ILE A 776 30.05 42.86 13.04
CA ILE A 776 28.77 42.89 12.27
C ILE A 776 28.90 41.92 11.12
N LYS A 777 27.95 41.00 10.99
CA LYS A 777 27.83 40.03 9.88
C LYS A 777 26.73 40.41 8.96
N ILE A 778 26.97 40.38 7.67
CA ILE A 778 25.94 40.49 6.62
C ILE A 778 25.44 39.10 6.32
N ILE A 779 24.13 38.89 6.39
CA ILE A 779 23.47 37.57 6.29
C ILE A 779 22.48 37.61 5.14
N PRO A 780 22.90 37.30 3.92
CA PRO A 780 21.99 37.17 2.78
C PRO A 780 21.09 35.94 2.93
N ILE A 781 19.80 36.13 2.73
CA ILE A 781 18.78 35.06 2.70
C ILE A 781 18.28 34.92 1.27
N ILE A 782 18.87 34.02 0.50
CA ILE A 782 18.63 33.89 -0.94
C ILE A 782 17.85 32.61 -1.22
N ILE A 783 16.72 32.75 -1.89
CA ILE A 783 15.92 31.65 -2.44
C ILE A 783 15.39 32.04 -3.82
N SER A 784 15.48 31.18 -4.80
CA SER A 784 14.97 31.54 -6.14
C SER A 784 13.43 31.62 -6.18
N ALA A 785 12.92 32.39 -7.15
CA ALA A 785 11.48 32.43 -7.42
C ALA A 785 10.87 31.04 -7.73
N GLU A 786 11.68 30.10 -8.21
CA GLU A 786 11.30 28.71 -8.45
C GLU A 786 11.44 27.80 -7.21
N GLY A 787 11.86 28.34 -6.05
CA GLY A 787 12.03 27.63 -4.79
C GLY A 787 13.34 26.86 -4.63
N ILE A 788 14.32 27.11 -5.52
CA ILE A 788 15.67 26.52 -5.43
C ILE A 788 16.48 27.24 -4.34
N ILE A 789 17.22 26.47 -3.57
CA ILE A 789 17.94 26.89 -2.35
C ILE A 789 19.43 26.67 -2.53
N ASP A 790 20.23 27.71 -2.24
CA ASP A 790 21.68 27.63 -2.18
C ASP A 790 22.15 26.89 -0.92
N LYS A 791 23.30 26.21 -0.99
CA LYS A 791 23.90 25.50 0.14
C LYS A 791 24.20 26.40 1.33
N GLN A 792 24.47 27.70 1.10
CA GLN A 792 24.80 28.66 2.16
C GLN A 792 23.59 29.07 3.01
N LEU A 793 22.35 28.96 2.46
CA LEU A 793 21.15 29.38 3.18
C LEU A 793 21.00 28.69 4.54
N GLN A 794 21.29 27.39 4.63
CA GLN A 794 21.21 26.66 5.89
C GLN A 794 22.19 27.20 6.94
N ASN A 795 23.41 27.53 6.49
CA ASN A 795 24.44 28.11 7.36
C ASN A 795 24.02 29.51 7.83
N ASN A 796 23.55 30.37 6.93
CA ASN A 796 23.08 31.72 7.23
C ASN A 796 21.92 31.72 8.24
N ILE A 797 20.95 30.80 8.09
CA ILE A 797 19.86 30.61 9.07
C ILE A 797 20.40 30.16 10.44
N SER A 798 21.42 29.30 10.47
CA SER A 798 22.03 28.84 11.71
C SER A 798 22.83 29.94 12.41
N ILE A 799 23.54 30.81 11.68
CA ILE A 799 24.31 31.94 12.21
C ILE A 799 23.42 32.91 12.99
N ILE A 800 22.19 33.19 12.48
CA ILE A 800 21.23 34.04 13.20
C ILE A 800 20.46 33.31 14.31
N GLY A 801 20.86 32.10 14.64
CA GLY A 801 20.32 31.28 15.74
C GLY A 801 18.93 30.69 15.46
N LEU A 802 18.47 30.63 14.22
CA LEU A 802 17.21 30.01 13.85
C LEU A 802 17.37 28.53 13.49
N GLN A 803 16.34 27.74 13.75
CA GLN A 803 16.34 26.33 13.38
C GLN A 803 16.16 26.16 11.86
N LYS A 804 16.81 25.18 11.25
CA LYS A 804 16.74 24.90 9.82
C LYS A 804 15.32 24.61 9.30
N ASN A 805 14.37 24.25 10.18
CA ASN A 805 12.99 23.98 9.81
C ASN A 805 12.22 25.21 9.29
N ILE A 806 12.70 26.44 9.61
CA ILE A 806 12.13 27.69 9.12
C ILE A 806 12.21 27.82 7.59
N ILE A 807 13.14 27.13 6.96
CA ILE A 807 13.29 27.13 5.48
C ILE A 807 12.01 26.58 4.82
N ASN A 808 11.29 25.65 5.46
CA ASN A 808 10.05 25.10 4.90
C ASN A 808 8.95 26.15 4.71
N PRO A 809 8.54 26.93 5.74
CA PRO A 809 7.56 28.00 5.54
C PRO A 809 8.08 29.12 4.61
N ILE A 810 9.38 29.45 4.61
CA ILE A 810 9.98 30.40 3.68
C ILE A 810 9.79 29.92 2.24
N GLN A 811 10.26 28.70 1.91
CA GLN A 811 10.13 28.11 0.59
C GLN A 811 8.67 28.00 0.14
N LYS A 812 7.78 27.57 1.05
CA LYS A 812 6.34 27.48 0.77
C LYS A 812 5.75 28.85 0.44
N SER A 813 6.11 29.91 1.16
CA SER A 813 5.66 31.27 0.91
C SER A 813 6.09 31.74 -0.49
N VAL A 814 7.36 31.57 -0.83
CA VAL A 814 7.90 31.94 -2.16
C VAL A 814 7.15 31.21 -3.28
N ILE A 815 6.93 29.89 -3.14
CA ILE A 815 6.22 29.09 -4.15
C ILE A 815 4.77 29.56 -4.34
N LEU A 816 4.05 29.81 -3.23
CA LEU A 816 2.67 30.29 -3.28
C LEU A 816 2.55 31.65 -3.93
N ASP A 817 3.42 32.59 -3.56
CA ASP A 817 3.43 33.93 -4.15
C ASP A 817 3.88 33.90 -5.61
N THR A 818 4.85 33.07 -5.99
CA THR A 818 5.25 32.88 -7.39
C THR A 818 4.10 32.34 -8.25
N CYS A 819 3.37 31.33 -7.74
CA CYS A 819 2.17 30.85 -8.41
C CYS A 819 1.07 31.92 -8.51
N HIS A 820 0.91 32.75 -7.50
CA HIS A 820 -0.05 33.85 -7.50
C HIS A 820 0.33 34.91 -8.55
N ILE A 821 1.59 35.34 -8.59
CA ILE A 821 2.12 36.30 -9.57
C ILE A 821 1.87 35.79 -11.00
N ALA A 822 2.26 34.53 -11.28
CA ALA A 822 2.09 34.00 -12.62
C ALA A 822 0.60 33.86 -13.01
N ARG A 823 -0.29 33.47 -12.10
CA ARG A 823 -1.74 33.41 -12.38
C ARG A 823 -2.34 34.78 -12.63
N ASN A 824 -2.06 35.76 -11.77
CA ASN A 824 -2.57 37.12 -11.92
C ASN A 824 -2.04 37.83 -13.20
N PHE A 825 -0.85 37.45 -13.61
CA PHE A 825 -0.29 37.99 -14.84
C PHE A 825 -0.97 37.44 -16.10
N LEU A 826 -1.36 36.17 -16.07
CA LEU A 826 -1.95 35.45 -17.21
C LEU A 826 -3.45 35.67 -17.38
N ASN A 827 -4.14 35.97 -16.28
CA ASN A 827 -5.57 36.35 -16.27
C ASN A 827 -5.72 37.82 -16.67
#